data_0a90fd6365ffb9021048450ab128bae6
#
_entry.id   0a90fd6365ffb9021048450ab128bae6
#
_cell.length_a   1.000
_cell.length_b   1.000
_cell.length_c   1.000
_cell.angle_alpha   90.00
_cell.angle_beta   90.00
_cell.angle_gamma   90.00
#
_symmetry.space_group_name_H-M   'P 1'
#
loop_
_entity.id
_entity.type
_entity.pdbx_description
1 polymer ?
#
loop_
_entity_poly.entity_id
_entity_poly.type
_entity_poly.pdbx_seq_one_letter_code
_entity_poly.pdbx_strand_id
1 'polypeptide(L)'
;MIGAGVAIVALVVCGVIFLPKLFKSDKEVVLDAMEETFSSYSTGGERNDVVGFDEVMKAYNEKGGDSSLNLTFNAGEGENAYAIGWNQNNAVDQKNKKLSADGAITIGGDDLLSYEVFGDEDTMTVGIPELLAGYLVYPADDPMGALANSPAGQSLGLDASALTGYSLNAFASGSDGSGLTSGYVSALETIWDAAEFKKQGSAKITVNGENVTAKEYYVTWAKEDLQDACVSAIDGLTEAVTGSQDTLDQLGMSADDYTYYMDQLKAAVPSVIKHDLCVKVYVKGKRAVKITCSDKINILNMVKINYDFWLDAGKDDLSGNLSFDVSDTSVGVKFEAHDISGNTYGNVKAFAGDKEIGLDFTKDVVESGDTVTTKVKISASSYLSVDWEKTFNKADNTFENTVNANIVGADTYVFNYKGAYKDINKGVGYTVAIDSFELKAANQTLCNGSIDTTIDTSKISVQEMDASKKVYDLATMTEDDLQTFGEESQKLMDAWVERLSDNTAFVNLINALNSLFGTNSDLLNQVEEDIDEDTATYSDADFSDDNTDEITLDNASVMTYDGSAKYKIKGCIDGFNFEYANEYGVMFETEQVSTIQYGLYTAESASDALDSVYYDMSNIDSYEILDTQLNQTAKVEDKDVLYNVQTYNAFQMKCMDVTAVIEVEPGVFLSMEASIYLDDDDYTVEQLLQALESKYYEKIQ
;
A
#
# COMPACT_ATOMS: atom_id res chain seq x y z
N MET A 1 17.78 -7.56 -13.99
CA MET A 1 18.86 -8.38 -13.39
C MET A 1 19.69 -7.63 -12.36
N ILE A 2 20.10 -6.37 -12.59
CA ILE A 2 20.81 -5.57 -11.57
C ILE A 2 19.92 -5.34 -10.35
N GLY A 3 18.65 -4.95 -10.55
CA GLY A 3 17.66 -4.79 -9.49
C GLY A 3 17.41 -6.06 -8.68
N ALA A 4 17.41 -7.23 -9.32
CA ALA A 4 17.26 -8.52 -8.65
C ALA A 4 18.44 -8.86 -7.73
N GLY A 5 19.68 -8.57 -8.16
CA GLY A 5 20.87 -8.78 -7.34
C GLY A 5 20.88 -7.90 -6.09
N VAL A 6 20.49 -6.62 -6.25
CA VAL A 6 20.35 -5.66 -5.16
C VAL A 6 19.24 -6.09 -4.19
N ALA A 7 18.09 -6.56 -4.71
CA ALA A 7 16.98 -7.04 -3.89
C ALA A 7 17.36 -8.28 -3.04
N ILE A 8 18.07 -9.25 -3.60
CA ILE A 8 18.51 -10.45 -2.86
C ILE A 8 19.47 -10.07 -1.73
N VAL A 9 20.44 -9.19 -1.99
CA VAL A 9 21.38 -8.74 -0.93
C VAL A 9 20.64 -7.89 0.10
N ALA A 10 19.72 -7.02 -0.32
CA ALA A 10 18.91 -6.24 0.60
C ALA A 10 18.01 -7.14 1.47
N LEU A 11 17.39 -8.20 0.91
CA LEU A 11 16.61 -9.18 1.66
C LEU A 11 17.45 -9.91 2.72
N VAL A 12 18.64 -10.39 2.36
CA VAL A 12 19.56 -11.03 3.31
C VAL A 12 19.97 -10.05 4.41
N VAL A 13 20.29 -8.81 4.06
CA VAL A 13 20.72 -7.77 5.00
C VAL A 13 19.55 -7.26 5.86
N CYS A 14 18.36 -7.06 5.28
CA CYS A 14 17.15 -6.67 6.04
C CYS A 14 16.69 -7.80 6.97
N GLY A 15 16.83 -9.08 6.56
CA GLY A 15 16.56 -10.23 7.43
C GLY A 15 17.39 -10.22 8.71
N VAL A 16 18.60 -9.62 8.70
CA VAL A 16 19.40 -9.40 9.91
C VAL A 16 18.68 -8.52 10.93
N ILE A 17 17.74 -7.69 10.50
CA ILE A 17 17.13 -6.64 11.32
C ILE A 17 15.80 -7.08 11.98
N PHE A 18 15.09 -8.10 11.46
CA PHE A 18 13.66 -8.29 11.76
C PHE A 18 13.23 -9.59 12.48
N LEU A 19 14.13 -10.55 12.87
CA LEU A 19 13.67 -11.82 13.44
C LEU A 19 13.92 -11.97 14.96
N PRO A 20 12.88 -12.22 15.77
CA PRO A 20 13.03 -12.72 17.14
C PRO A 20 12.65 -14.19 17.29
N LYS A 21 13.49 -14.90 18.06
CA LYS A 21 13.32 -16.16 18.81
C LYS A 21 13.39 -17.52 18.13
N LEU A 22 14.37 -18.26 18.54
CA LEU A 22 14.39 -19.57 19.25
C LEU A 22 15.81 -20.19 19.19
N PHE A 23 16.36 -20.64 20.34
CA PHE A 23 17.47 -21.60 20.54
C PHE A 23 18.79 -21.11 21.14
N LYS A 24 19.37 -21.86 22.15
CA LYS A 24 20.59 -21.59 22.90
C LYS A 24 21.86 -22.14 22.23
N SER A 25 22.16 -21.75 21.03
CA SER A 25 23.34 -22.02 20.21
C SER A 25 24.04 -20.69 19.89
N ASP A 26 25.16 -20.71 19.18
CA ASP A 26 25.77 -19.45 18.66
C ASP A 26 24.79 -18.64 17.83
N LYS A 27 23.81 -19.28 17.18
CA LYS A 27 22.66 -18.67 16.50
C LYS A 27 21.80 -17.83 17.45
N GLU A 28 21.43 -18.39 18.63
CA GLU A 28 20.66 -17.65 19.65
C GLU A 28 21.39 -16.45 20.19
N VAL A 29 22.68 -16.59 20.48
CA VAL A 29 23.46 -15.47 21.02
C VAL A 29 23.49 -14.32 20.05
N VAL A 30 23.54 -14.60 18.74
CA VAL A 30 23.52 -13.57 17.69
C VAL A 30 22.13 -12.97 17.56
N LEU A 31 21.09 -13.79 17.45
CA LEU A 31 19.71 -13.31 17.26
C LEU A 31 19.20 -12.55 18.49
N ASP A 32 19.41 -13.09 19.72
CA ASP A 32 19.07 -12.39 20.96
C ASP A 32 19.80 -11.04 21.08
N ALA A 33 21.10 -11.00 20.68
CA ALA A 33 21.88 -9.78 20.74
C ALA A 33 21.40 -8.72 19.73
N MET A 34 20.88 -9.14 18.59
CA MET A 34 20.27 -8.25 17.60
C MET A 34 18.91 -7.76 18.12
N GLU A 35 18.04 -8.65 18.61
CA GLU A 35 16.77 -8.31 19.22
C GLU A 35 16.96 -7.29 20.37
N GLU A 36 17.85 -7.56 21.31
CA GLU A 36 18.16 -6.66 22.43
C GLU A 36 18.66 -5.29 21.95
N THR A 37 19.41 -5.27 20.84
CA THR A 37 19.90 -4.01 20.27
C THR A 37 18.74 -3.17 19.73
N PHE A 38 17.92 -3.74 18.88
CA PHE A 38 16.81 -2.99 18.25
C PHE A 38 15.70 -2.68 19.23
N SER A 39 15.35 -3.62 20.12
CA SER A 39 14.37 -3.36 21.18
C SER A 39 14.83 -2.24 22.12
N SER A 40 16.14 -2.14 22.40
CA SER A 40 16.68 -1.07 23.25
C SER A 40 16.48 0.34 22.67
N TYR A 41 16.31 0.48 21.35
CA TYR A 41 15.99 1.75 20.70
C TYR A 41 14.48 1.99 20.52
N SER A 42 13.67 0.91 20.54
CA SER A 42 12.21 0.97 20.36
C SER A 42 11.43 0.94 21.68
N THR A 43 12.02 0.44 22.75
CA THR A 43 11.36 0.27 24.07
C THR A 43 11.38 1.52 24.91
N GLY A 44 10.39 1.67 25.78
CA GLY A 44 10.33 2.68 26.81
C GLY A 44 9.60 3.95 26.40
N GLY A 45 8.66 3.85 25.50
CA GLY A 45 7.73 4.94 25.25
C GLY A 45 6.75 5.11 26.41
N GLU A 46 6.21 6.30 26.57
CA GLU A 46 5.17 6.66 27.56
C GLU A 46 4.08 5.58 27.72
N ARG A 47 3.62 4.97 26.60
CA ARG A 47 2.61 3.93 26.62
C ARG A 47 3.04 2.71 27.42
N ASN A 48 4.30 2.27 27.29
CA ASN A 48 4.81 1.15 28.08
C ASN A 48 4.99 1.51 29.55
N ASP A 49 5.45 2.72 29.84
CA ASP A 49 5.61 3.20 31.21
C ASP A 49 4.27 3.32 31.94
N VAL A 50 3.22 3.78 31.26
CA VAL A 50 1.89 3.98 31.82
C VAL A 50 1.11 2.68 31.94
N VAL A 51 0.97 1.92 30.83
CA VAL A 51 0.06 0.78 30.76
C VAL A 51 0.74 -0.59 30.78
N GLY A 52 2.09 -0.65 30.62
CA GLY A 52 2.80 -1.92 30.47
C GLY A 52 2.46 -2.61 29.15
N PHE A 53 2.54 -1.85 28.05
CA PHE A 53 2.09 -2.30 26.72
C PHE A 53 2.72 -3.63 26.28
N ASP A 54 4.05 -3.77 26.48
CA ASP A 54 4.77 -4.97 26.06
C ASP A 54 4.29 -6.21 26.83
N GLU A 55 4.02 -6.06 28.15
CA GLU A 55 3.50 -7.14 28.98
C GLU A 55 2.05 -7.52 28.61
N VAL A 56 1.21 -6.52 28.28
CA VAL A 56 -0.16 -6.74 27.82
C VAL A 56 -0.16 -7.49 26.50
N MET A 57 0.63 -7.03 25.51
CA MET A 57 0.72 -7.69 24.20
C MET A 57 1.27 -9.10 24.29
N LYS A 58 2.29 -9.32 25.12
CA LYS A 58 2.82 -10.65 25.39
C LYS A 58 1.75 -11.56 26.00
N ALA A 59 1.00 -11.08 27.00
CA ALA A 59 -0.06 -11.86 27.63
C ALA A 59 -1.19 -12.17 26.64
N TYR A 60 -1.57 -11.21 25.78
CA TYR A 60 -2.58 -11.38 24.74
C TYR A 60 -2.15 -12.45 23.72
N ASN A 61 -0.92 -12.42 23.24
CA ASN A 61 -0.37 -13.39 22.30
C ASN A 61 -0.24 -14.81 22.91
N GLU A 62 0.05 -14.90 24.23
CA GLU A 62 0.22 -16.20 24.89
C GLU A 62 -1.08 -16.83 25.36
N LYS A 63 -2.06 -16.03 25.80
CA LYS A 63 -3.27 -16.50 26.47
C LYS A 63 -4.55 -16.09 25.76
N GLY A 64 -4.53 -14.98 25.05
CA GLY A 64 -5.70 -14.28 24.59
C GLY A 64 -6.18 -13.22 25.56
N GLY A 65 -7.39 -12.74 25.34
CA GLY A 65 -8.04 -11.70 26.13
C GLY A 65 -9.27 -11.16 25.42
N ASP A 66 -9.97 -10.26 26.11
CA ASP A 66 -11.05 -9.47 25.54
C ASP A 66 -10.51 -8.16 25.01
N SER A 67 -11.01 -7.69 23.87
CA SER A 67 -10.72 -6.36 23.34
C SER A 67 -11.99 -5.72 22.76
N SER A 68 -12.04 -4.40 22.75
CA SER A 68 -13.14 -3.67 22.11
C SER A 68 -12.64 -2.43 21.37
N LEU A 69 -13.38 -2.03 20.34
CA LEU A 69 -13.20 -0.81 19.59
C LEU A 69 -14.54 -0.08 19.51
N ASN A 70 -14.53 1.23 19.80
CA ASN A 70 -15.63 2.13 19.46
C ASN A 70 -15.02 3.31 18.70
N LEU A 71 -15.45 3.48 17.46
CA LEU A 71 -15.03 4.55 16.57
C LEU A 71 -16.24 5.39 16.20
N THR A 72 -16.09 6.72 16.24
CA THR A 72 -16.99 7.63 15.53
C THR A 72 -16.17 8.45 14.56
N PHE A 73 -16.66 8.62 13.35
CA PHE A 73 -16.00 9.33 12.26
C PHE A 73 -17.02 10.20 11.55
N ASN A 74 -16.74 11.49 11.43
CA ASN A 74 -17.60 12.44 10.73
C ASN A 74 -16.77 13.09 9.61
N ALA A 75 -17.32 13.15 8.41
CA ALA A 75 -16.71 13.82 7.27
C ALA A 75 -17.78 14.53 6.43
N GLY A 76 -17.34 15.36 5.46
CA GLY A 76 -18.20 16.22 4.66
C GLY A 76 -18.66 17.46 5.41
N GLU A 77 -19.30 18.38 4.69
CA GLU A 77 -19.81 19.63 5.23
C GLU A 77 -21.26 19.85 4.77
N GLY A 78 -22.08 20.46 5.65
CA GLY A 78 -23.46 20.84 5.34
C GLY A 78 -24.36 19.66 4.95
N GLU A 79 -24.98 19.73 3.78
CA GLU A 79 -25.89 18.69 3.27
C GLU A 79 -25.13 17.42 2.83
N ASN A 80 -23.82 17.50 2.59
CA ASN A 80 -22.97 16.40 2.20
C ASN A 80 -22.29 15.72 3.40
N ALA A 81 -22.61 16.09 4.63
CA ALA A 81 -22.04 15.49 5.81
C ALA A 81 -22.54 14.06 6.03
N TYR A 82 -21.61 13.19 6.48
CA TYR A 82 -21.95 11.83 6.93
C TYR A 82 -21.19 11.48 8.20
N ALA A 83 -21.81 10.63 9.02
CA ALA A 83 -21.24 10.14 10.25
C ALA A 83 -21.23 8.61 10.23
N ILE A 84 -20.09 8.01 10.49
CA ILE A 84 -19.91 6.56 10.60
C ILE A 84 -19.58 6.24 12.06
N GLY A 85 -20.27 5.27 12.63
CA GLY A 85 -19.92 4.63 13.88
C GLY A 85 -19.49 3.19 13.64
N TRP A 86 -18.50 2.73 14.39
CA TRP A 86 -18.13 1.31 14.41
C TRP A 86 -17.89 0.89 15.85
N ASN A 87 -18.63 -0.11 16.30
CA ASN A 87 -18.38 -0.77 17.58
C ASN A 87 -18.05 -2.23 17.31
N GLN A 88 -17.09 -2.75 18.05
CA GLN A 88 -16.65 -4.14 17.94
C GLN A 88 -16.17 -4.65 19.29
N ASN A 89 -16.53 -5.88 19.63
CA ASN A 89 -15.99 -6.63 20.76
C ASN A 89 -15.34 -7.90 20.23
N ASN A 90 -14.17 -8.23 20.74
CA ASN A 90 -13.45 -9.44 20.39
C ASN A 90 -13.07 -10.19 21.67
N ALA A 91 -13.11 -11.50 21.60
CA ALA A 91 -12.55 -12.38 22.63
C ALA A 91 -11.74 -13.48 21.96
N VAL A 92 -10.51 -13.68 22.42
CA VAL A 92 -9.58 -14.69 21.90
C VAL A 92 -9.11 -15.57 23.03
N ASP A 93 -9.26 -16.90 22.89
CA ASP A 93 -8.73 -17.91 23.78
C ASP A 93 -7.64 -18.72 23.04
N GLN A 94 -6.40 -18.28 23.18
CA GLN A 94 -5.25 -18.93 22.53
C GLN A 94 -5.05 -20.36 23.01
N LYS A 95 -5.42 -20.66 24.26
CA LYS A 95 -5.24 -22.00 24.83
C LYS A 95 -6.19 -23.02 24.23
N ASN A 96 -7.44 -22.61 24.00
CA ASN A 96 -8.49 -23.47 23.43
C ASN A 96 -8.66 -23.23 21.92
N LYS A 97 -7.84 -22.33 21.33
CA LYS A 97 -7.87 -21.94 19.92
C LYS A 97 -9.27 -21.51 19.48
N LYS A 98 -9.91 -20.66 20.26
CA LYS A 98 -11.26 -20.15 20.01
C LYS A 98 -11.23 -18.63 19.92
N LEU A 99 -12.07 -18.09 19.07
CA LEU A 99 -12.33 -16.67 18.99
C LEU A 99 -13.82 -16.38 18.82
N SER A 100 -14.23 -15.20 19.26
CA SER A 100 -15.51 -14.60 18.89
C SER A 100 -15.32 -13.10 18.67
N ALA A 101 -16.04 -12.57 17.70
CA ALA A 101 -16.16 -11.14 17.49
C ALA A 101 -17.62 -10.80 17.20
N ASP A 102 -18.10 -9.69 17.75
CA ASP A 102 -19.38 -9.10 17.40
C ASP A 102 -19.21 -7.60 17.22
N GLY A 103 -19.99 -7.02 16.33
CA GLY A 103 -19.90 -5.60 16.08
C GLY A 103 -21.04 -5.06 15.23
N ALA A 104 -21.09 -3.74 15.14
CA ALA A 104 -22.01 -3.02 14.27
C ALA A 104 -21.34 -1.78 13.68
N ILE A 105 -21.70 -1.50 12.45
CA ILE A 105 -21.38 -0.26 11.74
C ILE A 105 -22.67 0.53 11.64
N THR A 106 -22.62 1.81 11.97
CA THR A 106 -23.76 2.74 11.86
C THR A 106 -23.43 3.86 10.89
N ILE A 107 -24.43 4.41 10.22
CA ILE A 107 -24.30 5.57 9.36
C ILE A 107 -25.43 6.56 9.61
N GLY A 108 -25.05 7.84 9.85
CA GLY A 108 -26.02 8.86 10.25
C GLY A 108 -26.77 8.54 11.57
N GLY A 109 -26.29 7.57 12.35
CA GLY A 109 -26.90 7.07 13.57
C GLY A 109 -27.83 5.87 13.39
N ASP A 110 -28.05 5.41 12.15
CA ASP A 110 -28.81 4.19 11.84
C ASP A 110 -27.85 3.01 11.69
N ASP A 111 -28.30 1.81 12.07
CA ASP A 111 -27.52 0.58 11.91
C ASP A 111 -27.36 0.27 10.42
N LEU A 112 -26.12 0.38 9.92
CA LEU A 112 -25.77 -0.02 8.56
C LEU A 112 -25.67 -1.54 8.47
N LEU A 113 -24.84 -2.13 9.31
CA LEU A 113 -24.53 -3.55 9.28
C LEU A 113 -24.13 -4.02 10.68
N SER A 114 -24.61 -5.19 11.09
CA SER A 114 -24.10 -5.90 12.26
C SER A 114 -23.49 -7.24 11.85
N TYR A 115 -22.51 -7.73 12.62
CA TYR A 115 -21.85 -8.98 12.34
C TYR A 115 -21.50 -9.74 13.61
N GLU A 116 -21.48 -11.06 13.48
CA GLU A 116 -21.06 -12.02 14.48
C GLU A 116 -20.07 -12.99 13.82
N VAL A 117 -18.91 -13.18 14.42
CA VAL A 117 -17.87 -14.12 13.95
C VAL A 117 -17.50 -15.06 15.09
N PHE A 118 -17.44 -16.34 14.81
CA PHE A 118 -16.96 -17.36 15.73
C PHE A 118 -15.94 -18.23 15.01
N GLY A 119 -14.90 -18.63 15.71
CA GLY A 119 -13.86 -19.47 15.11
C GLY A 119 -13.24 -20.43 16.11
N ASP A 120 -12.77 -21.54 15.59
CA ASP A 120 -11.87 -22.46 16.25
C ASP A 120 -10.71 -22.84 15.32
N GLU A 121 -9.91 -23.86 15.68
CA GLU A 121 -8.75 -24.27 14.89
C GLU A 121 -9.12 -24.70 13.46
N ASP A 122 -10.31 -25.27 13.27
CA ASP A 122 -10.71 -25.93 12.02
C ASP A 122 -11.77 -25.14 11.25
N THR A 123 -12.61 -24.35 11.94
CA THR A 123 -13.79 -23.73 11.35
C THR A 123 -13.98 -22.27 11.71
N MET A 124 -14.54 -21.53 10.76
CA MET A 124 -15.04 -20.17 10.95
C MET A 124 -16.54 -20.13 10.72
N THR A 125 -17.22 -19.28 11.47
CA THR A 125 -18.66 -19.02 11.36
C THR A 125 -18.87 -17.52 11.28
N VAL A 126 -19.63 -17.08 10.29
CA VAL A 126 -19.99 -15.67 10.09
C VAL A 126 -21.50 -15.52 10.01
N GLY A 127 -22.02 -14.54 10.72
CA GLY A 127 -23.39 -14.09 10.63
C GLY A 127 -23.45 -12.58 10.38
N ILE A 128 -24.24 -12.18 9.40
CA ILE A 128 -24.54 -10.77 9.08
C ILE A 128 -26.06 -10.66 8.97
N PRO A 129 -26.75 -10.36 10.07
CA PRO A 129 -28.21 -10.47 10.15
C PRO A 129 -28.98 -9.69 9.08
N GLU A 130 -28.40 -8.62 8.56
CA GLU A 130 -28.99 -7.79 7.53
C GLU A 130 -28.86 -8.35 6.12
N LEU A 131 -27.89 -9.25 5.89
CA LEU A 131 -27.55 -9.76 4.56
C LEU A 131 -27.65 -11.28 4.44
N LEU A 132 -27.46 -12.03 5.55
CA LEU A 132 -27.39 -13.49 5.53
C LEU A 132 -28.57 -14.13 6.26
N ALA A 133 -29.19 -15.10 5.64
CA ALA A 133 -30.34 -15.83 6.16
C ALA A 133 -30.03 -16.70 7.42
N GLY A 134 -28.77 -16.76 7.83
CA GLY A 134 -28.30 -17.50 8.99
C GLY A 134 -26.78 -17.42 9.12
N TYR A 135 -26.22 -18.31 9.91
CA TYR A 135 -24.78 -18.43 10.00
C TYR A 135 -24.21 -19.22 8.83
N LEU A 136 -23.13 -18.71 8.26
CA LEU A 136 -22.33 -19.40 7.26
C LEU A 136 -21.12 -20.02 7.95
N VAL A 137 -20.98 -21.35 7.88
CA VAL A 137 -19.85 -22.10 8.47
C VAL A 137 -18.98 -22.63 7.36
N TYR A 138 -17.65 -22.49 7.52
CA TYR A 138 -16.68 -22.94 6.55
C TYR A 138 -15.35 -23.33 7.19
N PRO A 139 -14.56 -24.23 6.56
CA PRO A 139 -13.19 -24.50 6.99
C PRO A 139 -12.33 -23.24 6.95
N ALA A 140 -11.53 -23.01 8.01
CA ALA A 140 -10.73 -21.80 8.15
C ALA A 140 -9.63 -21.68 7.08
N ASP A 141 -9.14 -22.80 6.57
CA ASP A 141 -8.02 -22.90 5.63
C ASP A 141 -8.42 -22.87 4.14
N ASP A 142 -9.61 -23.38 3.79
CA ASP A 142 -10.07 -23.45 2.40
C ASP A 142 -11.61 -23.32 2.27
N PRO A 143 -12.18 -22.12 2.47
CA PRO A 143 -13.63 -21.91 2.39
C PRO A 143 -14.18 -22.12 0.97
N MET A 144 -13.42 -21.72 -0.06
CA MET A 144 -13.89 -21.81 -1.45
C MET A 144 -13.76 -23.22 -2.02
N GLY A 145 -12.71 -23.95 -1.66
CA GLY A 145 -12.60 -25.36 -1.96
C GLY A 145 -13.68 -26.18 -1.25
N ALA A 146 -14.06 -25.83 -0.05
CA ALA A 146 -15.17 -26.46 0.66
C ALA A 146 -16.50 -26.28 -0.11
N LEU A 147 -16.80 -25.05 -0.57
CA LEU A 147 -17.98 -24.78 -1.40
C LEU A 147 -17.94 -25.53 -2.73
N ALA A 148 -16.83 -25.47 -3.47
CA ALA A 148 -16.70 -26.14 -4.76
C ALA A 148 -16.83 -27.66 -4.64
N ASN A 149 -16.32 -28.25 -3.56
CA ASN A 149 -16.42 -29.68 -3.29
C ASN A 149 -17.75 -30.11 -2.65
N SER A 150 -18.59 -29.17 -2.20
CA SER A 150 -19.91 -29.46 -1.66
C SER A 150 -20.86 -30.07 -2.71
N PRO A 151 -21.96 -30.72 -2.31
CA PRO A 151 -22.99 -31.17 -3.24
C PRO A 151 -23.54 -30.02 -4.11
N ALA A 152 -23.70 -28.82 -3.57
CA ALA A 152 -24.14 -27.65 -4.30
C ALA A 152 -23.11 -27.22 -5.35
N GLY A 153 -21.84 -27.07 -4.96
CA GLY A 153 -20.75 -26.68 -5.86
C GLY A 153 -20.55 -27.64 -7.02
N GLN A 154 -20.60 -28.95 -6.73
CA GLN A 154 -20.52 -30.00 -7.77
C GLN A 154 -21.71 -29.97 -8.73
N SER A 155 -22.93 -29.72 -8.22
CA SER A 155 -24.13 -29.58 -9.05
C SER A 155 -24.07 -28.40 -10.00
N LEU A 156 -23.49 -27.28 -9.55
CA LEU A 156 -23.32 -26.08 -10.33
C LEU A 156 -22.07 -26.09 -11.21
N GLY A 157 -21.22 -27.12 -11.11
CA GLY A 157 -19.97 -27.22 -11.84
C GLY A 157 -18.93 -26.15 -11.42
N LEU A 158 -18.95 -25.74 -10.15
CA LEU A 158 -17.98 -24.79 -9.63
C LEU A 158 -16.59 -25.42 -9.61
N ASP A 159 -15.62 -24.71 -10.17
CA ASP A 159 -14.21 -25.09 -10.11
C ASP A 159 -13.51 -24.36 -8.98
N ALA A 160 -12.98 -25.12 -8.02
CA ALA A 160 -12.22 -24.56 -6.90
C ALA A 160 -11.08 -23.65 -7.37
N SER A 161 -10.43 -23.96 -8.49
CA SER A 161 -9.35 -23.17 -9.05
C SER A 161 -9.80 -21.80 -9.59
N ALA A 162 -11.05 -21.69 -10.04
CA ALA A 162 -11.64 -20.43 -10.48
C ALA A 162 -12.10 -19.52 -9.33
N LEU A 163 -12.28 -20.11 -8.13
CA LEU A 163 -12.77 -19.42 -6.94
C LEU A 163 -11.67 -19.05 -5.94
N THR A 164 -10.44 -19.54 -6.13
CA THR A 164 -9.31 -19.30 -5.21
C THR A 164 -8.87 -17.84 -5.11
N GLY A 165 -9.37 -16.95 -5.98
CA GLY A 165 -9.14 -15.50 -5.89
C GLY A 165 -9.96 -14.78 -4.80
N TYR A 166 -10.99 -15.42 -4.24
CA TYR A 166 -11.87 -14.82 -3.23
C TYR A 166 -11.56 -15.39 -1.83
N SER A 167 -10.52 -14.89 -1.18
CA SER A 167 -10.22 -15.28 0.20
C SER A 167 -11.12 -14.52 1.18
N LEU A 168 -12.11 -15.22 1.76
CA LEU A 168 -12.90 -14.70 2.89
C LEU A 168 -12.04 -14.45 4.15
N ASN A 169 -10.82 -14.98 4.20
CA ASN A 169 -9.84 -14.69 5.24
C ASN A 169 -9.38 -13.22 5.25
N ALA A 170 -9.50 -12.49 4.15
CA ALA A 170 -9.25 -11.06 4.10
C ALA A 170 -10.21 -10.27 5.00
N PHE A 171 -11.45 -10.74 5.17
CA PHE A 171 -12.43 -10.13 6.09
C PHE A 171 -12.18 -10.50 7.56
N ALA A 172 -11.74 -11.73 7.84
CA ALA A 172 -11.52 -12.22 9.20
C ALA A 172 -10.17 -11.79 9.80
N SER A 173 -9.16 -11.57 8.96
CA SER A 173 -7.81 -11.20 9.40
C SER A 173 -7.58 -9.68 9.53
N GLY A 174 -8.59 -8.85 9.25
CA GLY A 174 -8.41 -7.40 9.14
C GLY A 174 -7.37 -7.07 8.06
N SER A 175 -7.64 -6.15 7.18
CA SER A 175 -6.78 -5.78 6.03
C SER A 175 -5.46 -5.10 6.45
N ASP A 176 -4.65 -5.77 7.28
CA ASP A 176 -3.36 -5.26 7.77
C ASP A 176 -2.15 -5.67 6.90
N GLY A 177 -2.39 -6.19 5.69
CA GLY A 177 -1.30 -6.68 4.84
C GLY A 177 -0.60 -7.94 5.38
N SER A 178 -1.26 -8.69 6.29
CA SER A 178 -0.66 -9.83 6.99
C SER A 178 -0.19 -10.94 6.05
N GLY A 179 -0.86 -11.15 4.91
CA GLY A 179 -0.45 -12.14 3.91
C GLY A 179 0.91 -11.81 3.30
N LEU A 180 1.12 -10.58 2.86
CA LEU A 180 2.41 -10.11 2.35
C LEU A 180 3.47 -10.09 3.47
N THR A 181 3.11 -9.60 4.66
CA THR A 181 4.01 -9.54 5.81
C THR A 181 4.38 -10.93 6.28
N SER A 182 3.44 -11.89 6.38
CA SER A 182 3.72 -13.27 6.78
C SER A 182 4.55 -14.02 5.74
N GLY A 183 4.26 -13.87 4.45
CA GLY A 183 5.07 -14.43 3.35
C GLY A 183 6.49 -13.89 3.37
N TYR A 184 6.65 -12.58 3.59
CA TYR A 184 7.95 -11.94 3.71
C TYR A 184 8.75 -12.42 4.94
N VAL A 185 8.10 -12.53 6.11
CA VAL A 185 8.72 -13.06 7.33
C VAL A 185 9.15 -14.51 7.14
N SER A 186 8.29 -15.37 6.57
CA SER A 186 8.60 -16.76 6.26
C SER A 186 9.77 -16.91 5.28
N ALA A 187 9.82 -16.05 4.25
CA ALA A 187 10.94 -16.01 3.31
C ALA A 187 12.28 -15.66 4.01
N LEU A 188 12.25 -14.67 4.90
CA LEU A 188 13.41 -14.29 5.70
C LEU A 188 13.86 -15.43 6.63
N GLU A 189 12.91 -16.09 7.32
CA GLU A 189 13.21 -17.23 8.19
C GLU A 189 13.90 -18.35 7.41
N THR A 190 13.40 -18.68 6.22
CA THR A 190 14.00 -19.70 5.33
C THR A 190 15.45 -19.36 5.00
N ILE A 191 15.76 -18.11 4.66
CA ILE A 191 17.14 -17.67 4.38
C ILE A 191 18.02 -17.77 5.63
N TRP A 192 17.49 -17.35 6.79
CA TRP A 192 18.26 -17.39 8.06
C TRP A 192 18.48 -18.80 8.60
N ASP A 193 17.55 -19.72 8.35
CA ASP A 193 17.69 -21.12 8.76
C ASP A 193 18.77 -21.86 7.97
N ALA A 194 19.07 -21.43 6.76
CA ALA A 194 20.16 -21.93 5.94
C ALA A 194 21.55 -21.46 6.39
N ALA A 195 21.66 -20.55 7.37
CA ALA A 195 22.93 -19.99 7.82
C ALA A 195 23.65 -20.86 8.87
N GLU A 196 24.99 -20.96 8.79
CA GLU A 196 25.85 -21.45 9.85
C GLU A 196 26.32 -20.31 10.75
N PHE A 197 26.15 -20.45 12.06
CA PHE A 197 26.57 -19.46 13.06
C PHE A 197 27.79 -19.97 13.82
N LYS A 198 28.87 -19.19 13.79
CA LYS A 198 30.16 -19.63 14.38
C LYS A 198 30.88 -18.50 15.10
N LYS A 199 31.14 -18.71 16.39
CA LYS A 199 31.92 -17.79 17.19
C LYS A 199 33.40 -17.87 16.78
N GLN A 200 34.01 -16.71 16.50
CA GLN A 200 35.43 -16.61 16.09
C GLN A 200 36.35 -16.20 17.25
N GLY A 201 35.85 -15.49 18.26
CA GLY A 201 36.69 -15.06 19.38
C GLY A 201 36.35 -13.66 19.86
N SER A 202 37.35 -12.86 20.21
CA SER A 202 37.17 -11.45 20.60
C SER A 202 37.97 -10.57 19.65
N ALA A 203 37.34 -9.52 19.16
CA ALA A 203 37.93 -8.53 18.28
C ALA A 203 37.90 -7.13 18.91
N LYS A 204 38.86 -6.29 18.55
CA LYS A 204 38.83 -4.85 18.81
C LYS A 204 38.32 -4.16 17.56
N ILE A 205 37.24 -3.45 17.68
CA ILE A 205 36.53 -2.79 16.58
C ILE A 205 36.27 -1.34 16.95
N THR A 206 35.94 -0.53 15.93
CA THR A 206 35.43 0.83 16.14
C THR A 206 33.92 0.81 15.92
N VAL A 207 33.17 1.39 16.84
CA VAL A 207 31.71 1.57 16.81
C VAL A 207 31.43 3.05 17.03
N ASN A 208 30.81 3.74 16.10
CA ASN A 208 30.54 5.19 16.17
C ASN A 208 31.78 6.00 16.63
N GLY A 209 32.97 5.68 16.11
CA GLY A 209 34.24 6.34 16.45
C GLY A 209 34.91 5.87 17.75
N GLU A 210 34.28 5.05 18.57
CA GLU A 210 34.83 4.50 19.82
C GLU A 210 35.43 3.13 19.64
N ASN A 211 36.58 2.87 20.33
CA ASN A 211 37.18 1.55 20.33
C ASN A 211 36.49 0.62 21.33
N VAL A 212 35.97 -0.47 20.83
CA VAL A 212 35.18 -1.45 21.58
C VAL A 212 35.83 -2.84 21.44
N THR A 213 35.86 -3.64 22.54
CA THR A 213 36.16 -5.05 22.47
C THR A 213 34.86 -5.84 22.52
N ALA A 214 34.59 -6.64 21.49
CA ALA A 214 33.36 -7.43 21.33
C ALA A 214 33.72 -8.90 20.98
N LYS A 215 32.76 -9.82 21.17
CA LYS A 215 32.82 -11.18 20.64
C LYS A 215 32.43 -11.15 19.19
N GLU A 216 33.22 -11.75 18.32
CA GLU A 216 33.00 -11.82 16.89
C GLU A 216 32.31 -13.16 16.54
N TYR A 217 31.23 -13.06 15.75
CA TYR A 217 30.52 -14.21 15.19
C TYR A 217 30.45 -14.05 13.66
N TYR A 218 30.65 -15.17 12.98
CA TYR A 218 30.43 -15.29 11.55
C TYR A 218 29.08 -15.99 11.34
N VAL A 219 28.21 -15.37 10.54
CA VAL A 219 26.99 -15.94 10.02
C VAL A 219 27.27 -16.21 8.55
N THR A 220 27.37 -17.47 8.18
CA THR A 220 27.81 -17.85 6.83
C THR A 220 26.75 -18.69 6.15
N TRP A 221 26.43 -18.36 4.93
CA TRP A 221 25.64 -19.16 4.03
C TRP A 221 26.58 -19.79 3.01
N ALA A 222 26.59 -21.12 2.92
CA ALA A 222 27.22 -21.78 1.77
C ALA A 222 26.45 -21.38 0.50
N LYS A 223 27.15 -21.26 -0.60
CA LYS A 223 26.60 -20.76 -1.86
C LYS A 223 25.35 -21.54 -2.28
N GLU A 224 25.43 -22.86 -2.26
CA GLU A 224 24.34 -23.76 -2.66
C GLU A 224 23.14 -23.60 -1.71
N ASP A 225 23.35 -23.59 -0.40
CA ASP A 225 22.31 -23.45 0.61
C ASP A 225 21.61 -22.07 0.50
N LEU A 226 22.37 -21.00 0.21
CA LEU A 226 21.82 -19.67 0.00
C LEU A 226 21.02 -19.58 -1.29
N GLN A 227 21.48 -20.21 -2.38
CA GLN A 227 20.73 -20.28 -3.62
C GLN A 227 19.39 -21.01 -3.43
N ASP A 228 19.41 -22.17 -2.78
CA ASP A 228 18.20 -22.97 -2.50
C ASP A 228 17.24 -22.22 -1.57
N ALA A 229 17.76 -21.56 -0.52
CA ALA A 229 16.95 -20.76 0.39
C ALA A 229 16.31 -19.55 -0.30
N CYS A 230 17.07 -18.87 -1.17
CA CYS A 230 16.51 -17.74 -1.96
C CYS A 230 15.43 -18.20 -2.93
N VAL A 231 15.61 -19.33 -3.62
CA VAL A 231 14.58 -19.88 -4.50
C VAL A 231 13.33 -20.23 -3.70
N SER A 232 13.48 -20.94 -2.56
CA SER A 232 12.34 -21.28 -1.70
C SER A 232 11.63 -20.04 -1.13
N ALA A 233 12.38 -18.99 -0.78
CA ALA A 233 11.82 -17.74 -0.31
C ALA A 233 11.02 -17.02 -1.41
N ILE A 234 11.53 -17.03 -2.66
CA ILE A 234 10.83 -16.45 -3.81
C ILE A 234 9.55 -17.26 -4.10
N ASP A 235 9.60 -18.60 -4.01
CA ASP A 235 8.42 -19.46 -4.18
C ASP A 235 7.35 -19.15 -3.13
N GLY A 236 7.74 -19.04 -1.85
CA GLY A 236 6.83 -18.69 -0.77
C GLY A 236 6.22 -17.29 -0.92
N LEU A 237 7.02 -16.30 -1.36
CA LEU A 237 6.49 -14.97 -1.68
C LEU A 237 5.55 -14.99 -2.88
N THR A 238 5.86 -15.78 -3.90
CA THR A 238 4.99 -15.94 -5.07
C THR A 238 3.64 -16.52 -4.67
N GLU A 239 3.65 -17.59 -3.88
CA GLU A 239 2.43 -18.21 -3.37
C GLU A 239 1.62 -17.24 -2.50
N ALA A 240 2.27 -16.50 -1.59
CA ALA A 240 1.61 -15.52 -0.73
C ALA A 240 0.96 -14.36 -1.51
N VAL A 241 1.62 -13.85 -2.55
CA VAL A 241 1.11 -12.73 -3.36
C VAL A 241 0.06 -13.18 -4.35
N THR A 242 0.30 -14.28 -5.09
CA THR A 242 -0.66 -14.80 -6.07
C THR A 242 -1.91 -15.40 -5.43
N GLY A 243 -1.83 -15.77 -4.14
CA GLY A 243 -2.97 -16.19 -3.33
C GLY A 243 -3.86 -15.03 -2.84
N SER A 244 -3.51 -13.76 -3.13
CA SER A 244 -4.24 -12.58 -2.69
C SER A 244 -4.49 -11.62 -3.86
N GLN A 245 -5.73 -11.59 -4.37
CA GLN A 245 -6.11 -10.66 -5.44
C GLN A 245 -5.94 -9.21 -5.03
N ASP A 246 -6.31 -8.85 -3.79
CA ASP A 246 -6.14 -7.49 -3.27
C ASP A 246 -4.67 -7.01 -3.31
N THR A 247 -3.74 -7.93 -3.04
CA THR A 247 -2.31 -7.64 -3.14
C THR A 247 -1.87 -7.43 -4.59
N LEU A 248 -2.38 -8.24 -5.51
CA LEU A 248 -2.10 -8.11 -6.95
C LEU A 248 -2.67 -6.80 -7.50
N ASP A 249 -3.88 -6.43 -7.10
CA ASP A 249 -4.53 -5.18 -7.49
C ASP A 249 -3.77 -3.95 -6.95
N GLN A 250 -3.27 -4.01 -5.71
CA GLN A 250 -2.40 -2.96 -5.15
C GLN A 250 -1.07 -2.84 -5.89
N LEU A 251 -0.55 -3.96 -6.43
CA LEU A 251 0.67 -3.98 -7.24
C LEU A 251 0.40 -3.60 -8.70
N GLY A 252 -0.86 -3.51 -9.11
CA GLY A 252 -1.25 -3.26 -10.50
C GLY A 252 -0.81 -4.37 -11.47
N MET A 253 -0.80 -5.64 -11.01
CA MET A 253 -0.24 -6.78 -11.75
C MET A 253 -1.20 -7.97 -11.74
N SER A 254 -1.22 -8.75 -12.83
CA SER A 254 -1.88 -10.05 -12.83
C SER A 254 -1.03 -11.12 -12.11
N ALA A 255 -1.67 -12.20 -11.65
CA ALA A 255 -0.95 -13.34 -11.05
C ALA A 255 0.08 -13.94 -12.00
N ASP A 256 -0.23 -14.00 -13.30
CA ASP A 256 0.66 -14.53 -14.34
C ASP A 256 1.88 -13.62 -14.53
N ASP A 257 1.70 -12.29 -14.57
CA ASP A 257 2.79 -11.33 -14.68
C ASP A 257 3.69 -11.38 -13.44
N TYR A 258 3.09 -11.39 -12.25
CA TYR A 258 3.86 -11.52 -11.01
C TYR A 258 4.67 -12.82 -10.98
N THR A 259 4.06 -13.96 -11.32
CA THR A 259 4.74 -15.25 -11.41
C THR A 259 5.87 -15.22 -12.44
N TYR A 260 5.64 -14.61 -13.60
CA TYR A 260 6.67 -14.45 -14.63
C TYR A 260 7.89 -13.69 -14.11
N TYR A 261 7.69 -12.55 -13.40
CA TYR A 261 8.80 -11.79 -12.83
C TYR A 261 9.52 -12.56 -11.72
N MET A 262 8.79 -13.28 -10.87
CA MET A 262 9.37 -14.13 -9.83
C MET A 262 10.18 -15.30 -10.42
N ASP A 263 9.74 -15.91 -11.50
CA ASP A 263 10.50 -16.94 -12.23
C ASP A 263 11.79 -16.36 -12.84
N GLN A 264 11.76 -15.15 -13.39
CA GLN A 264 12.97 -14.46 -13.83
C GLN A 264 13.93 -14.19 -12.67
N LEU A 265 13.39 -13.81 -11.51
CA LEU A 265 14.18 -13.61 -10.30
C LEU A 265 14.82 -14.92 -9.83
N LYS A 266 14.08 -16.03 -9.78
CA LYS A 266 14.63 -17.38 -9.47
C LYS A 266 15.73 -17.78 -10.45
N ALA A 267 15.50 -17.58 -11.74
CA ALA A 267 16.50 -17.89 -12.77
C ALA A 267 17.80 -17.05 -12.63
N ALA A 268 17.71 -15.85 -12.05
CA ALA A 268 18.83 -14.97 -11.80
C ALA A 268 19.67 -15.40 -10.57
N VAL A 269 19.08 -16.09 -9.58
CA VAL A 269 19.74 -16.46 -8.32
C VAL A 269 21.12 -17.09 -8.52
N PRO A 270 21.34 -18.13 -9.36
CA PRO A 270 22.66 -18.73 -9.55
C PRO A 270 23.68 -17.81 -10.26
N SER A 271 23.19 -16.79 -10.97
CA SER A 271 24.06 -15.82 -11.63
C SER A 271 24.53 -14.70 -10.68
N VAL A 272 23.79 -14.45 -9.62
CA VAL A 272 24.04 -13.43 -8.59
C VAL A 272 24.87 -14.03 -7.44
N ILE A 273 24.42 -15.15 -6.89
CA ILE A 273 25.07 -15.83 -5.75
C ILE A 273 26.10 -16.82 -6.30
N LYS A 274 27.36 -16.43 -6.35
CA LYS A 274 28.46 -17.22 -6.94
C LYS A 274 29.44 -17.81 -5.92
N HIS A 275 29.37 -17.35 -4.68
CA HIS A 275 30.23 -17.78 -3.58
C HIS A 275 29.47 -17.68 -2.25
N ASP A 276 30.05 -18.22 -1.19
CA ASP A 276 29.52 -18.16 0.17
C ASP A 276 29.37 -16.70 0.61
N LEU A 277 28.30 -16.39 1.32
CA LEU A 277 28.06 -15.09 1.94
C LEU A 277 28.44 -15.16 3.42
N CYS A 278 29.14 -14.16 3.93
CA CYS A 278 29.54 -14.07 5.34
C CYS A 278 29.17 -12.70 5.92
N VAL A 279 28.31 -12.70 6.92
CA VAL A 279 27.98 -11.55 7.75
C VAL A 279 28.74 -11.67 9.07
N LYS A 280 29.43 -10.61 9.48
CA LYS A 280 30.11 -10.54 10.76
C LYS A 280 29.27 -9.76 11.76
N VAL A 281 28.99 -10.39 12.90
CA VAL A 281 28.25 -9.78 14.00
C VAL A 281 29.14 -9.67 15.22
N TYR A 282 29.24 -8.50 15.81
CA TYR A 282 30.06 -8.21 16.97
C TYR A 282 29.18 -7.96 18.19
N VAL A 283 29.25 -8.84 19.18
CA VAL A 283 28.38 -8.82 20.36
C VAL A 283 29.16 -8.35 21.58
N LYS A 284 28.67 -7.32 22.27
CA LYS A 284 29.16 -6.83 23.56
C LYS A 284 28.05 -6.92 24.62
N GLY A 285 28.30 -7.75 25.64
CA GLY A 285 27.25 -8.07 26.63
C GLY A 285 26.14 -8.89 25.99
N LYS A 286 24.95 -8.32 25.93
CA LYS A 286 23.75 -8.88 25.28
C LYS A 286 23.37 -8.21 23.96
N ARG A 287 24.14 -7.21 23.51
CA ARG A 287 23.80 -6.39 22.33
C ARG A 287 24.75 -6.65 21.18
N ALA A 288 24.24 -6.67 19.97
CA ALA A 288 25.01 -6.56 18.76
C ALA A 288 25.40 -5.08 18.57
N VAL A 289 26.70 -4.79 18.67
CA VAL A 289 27.22 -3.42 18.61
C VAL A 289 27.75 -3.05 17.24
N LYS A 290 27.99 -4.04 16.39
CA LYS A 290 28.37 -3.84 14.98
C LYS A 290 27.99 -5.05 14.14
N ILE A 291 27.50 -4.77 12.94
CA ILE A 291 27.25 -5.78 11.90
C ILE A 291 27.94 -5.31 10.64
N THR A 292 28.62 -6.21 9.93
CA THR A 292 29.27 -5.87 8.66
C THR A 292 29.15 -7.00 7.66
N CYS A 293 28.92 -6.63 6.41
CA CYS A 293 28.94 -7.54 5.27
C CYS A 293 29.42 -6.76 4.05
N SER A 294 30.51 -7.20 3.44
CA SER A 294 31.02 -6.58 2.23
C SER A 294 31.55 -7.66 1.29
N ASP A 295 31.17 -7.62 0.03
CA ASP A 295 31.60 -8.55 -0.99
C ASP A 295 31.36 -8.01 -2.40
N LYS A 296 31.51 -8.87 -3.41
CA LYS A 296 31.42 -8.53 -4.84
C LYS A 296 30.44 -9.44 -5.54
N ILE A 297 29.49 -8.85 -6.24
CA ILE A 297 28.58 -9.54 -7.13
C ILE A 297 29.11 -9.38 -8.56
N ASN A 298 29.22 -10.49 -9.31
CA ASN A 298 29.52 -10.46 -10.74
C ASN A 298 28.31 -10.94 -11.53
N ILE A 299 27.63 -10.04 -12.21
CA ILE A 299 26.47 -10.37 -13.05
C ILE A 299 26.97 -10.71 -14.44
N LEU A 300 26.77 -11.95 -14.88
CA LEU A 300 27.10 -12.48 -16.22
C LEU A 300 28.56 -12.20 -16.67
N ASN A 301 29.49 -11.94 -15.73
CA ASN A 301 30.86 -11.48 -15.97
C ASN A 301 30.97 -10.13 -16.72
N MET A 302 29.87 -9.39 -16.87
CA MET A 302 29.83 -8.10 -17.55
C MET A 302 29.80 -6.93 -16.54
N VAL A 303 29.06 -7.06 -15.45
CA VAL A 303 28.92 -6.02 -14.44
C VAL A 303 29.45 -6.52 -13.11
N LYS A 304 30.38 -5.76 -12.53
CA LYS A 304 30.90 -6.01 -11.16
C LYS A 304 30.27 -5.00 -10.24
N ILE A 305 29.60 -5.49 -9.20
CA ILE A 305 29.01 -4.69 -8.14
C ILE A 305 29.73 -5.03 -6.85
N ASN A 306 30.39 -4.05 -6.24
CA ASN A 306 30.83 -4.20 -4.86
C ASN A 306 29.68 -3.73 -3.97
N TYR A 307 29.39 -4.46 -2.91
CA TYR A 307 28.47 -3.97 -1.89
C TYR A 307 29.15 -3.87 -0.55
N ASP A 308 28.74 -2.90 0.23
CA ASP A 308 29.20 -2.67 1.59
C ASP A 308 28.01 -2.35 2.49
N PHE A 309 27.81 -3.22 3.47
CA PHE A 309 26.83 -3.02 4.52
C PHE A 309 27.54 -2.98 5.87
N TRP A 310 27.25 -1.95 6.64
CA TRP A 310 27.62 -1.93 8.04
C TRP A 310 26.56 -1.22 8.89
N LEU A 311 26.46 -1.65 10.14
CA LEU A 311 25.63 -1.08 11.18
C LEU A 311 26.46 -0.95 12.44
N ASP A 312 26.58 0.23 12.98
CA ASP A 312 27.20 0.56 14.27
C ASP A 312 26.10 0.93 15.26
N ALA A 313 25.98 0.14 16.35
CA ALA A 313 24.95 0.31 17.37
C ALA A 313 25.62 0.61 18.73
N GLY A 314 25.79 1.88 19.02
CA GLY A 314 26.28 2.38 20.31
C GLY A 314 25.23 2.26 21.43
N LYS A 315 25.48 2.91 22.55
CA LYS A 315 24.49 2.97 23.65
C LYS A 315 23.31 3.87 23.26
N ASP A 316 23.62 5.06 22.75
CA ASP A 316 22.66 6.11 22.42
C ASP A 316 22.79 6.58 20.97
N ASP A 317 23.69 5.97 20.18
CA ASP A 317 23.95 6.32 18.80
C ASP A 317 23.78 5.09 17.91
N LEU A 318 23.13 5.26 16.78
CA LEU A 318 22.95 4.25 15.75
C LEU A 318 23.33 4.84 14.39
N SER A 319 24.19 4.16 13.64
CA SER A 319 24.53 4.55 12.28
C SER A 319 24.71 3.35 11.38
N GLY A 320 24.46 3.53 10.10
CA GLY A 320 24.59 2.45 9.14
C GLY A 320 24.71 2.95 7.71
N ASN A 321 25.16 2.04 6.85
CA ASN A 321 25.30 2.24 5.42
C ASN A 321 25.01 0.95 4.69
N LEU A 322 24.28 1.05 3.61
CA LEU A 322 24.16 0.02 2.59
C LEU A 322 24.47 0.67 1.25
N SER A 323 25.56 0.27 0.62
CA SER A 323 26.00 0.84 -0.66
C SER A 323 26.34 -0.25 -1.67
N PHE A 324 26.16 0.10 -2.93
CA PHE A 324 26.49 -0.70 -4.10
C PHE A 324 27.31 0.14 -5.06
N ASP A 325 28.53 -0.30 -5.36
CA ASP A 325 29.39 0.35 -6.35
C ASP A 325 29.23 -0.39 -7.68
N VAL A 326 28.59 0.28 -8.64
CA VAL A 326 28.41 -0.20 -10.01
C VAL A 326 29.31 0.63 -10.92
N SER A 327 30.36 0.00 -11.44
CA SER A 327 31.40 0.73 -12.20
C SER A 327 32.00 1.87 -11.36
N ASP A 328 31.79 3.12 -11.77
CA ASP A 328 32.32 4.31 -11.09
C ASP A 328 31.26 5.07 -10.28
N THR A 329 30.03 4.53 -10.18
CA THR A 329 28.93 5.14 -9.44
C THR A 329 28.59 4.31 -8.21
N SER A 330 28.54 4.97 -7.05
CA SER A 330 28.07 4.38 -5.81
C SER A 330 26.63 4.81 -5.56
N VAL A 331 25.73 3.85 -5.32
CA VAL A 331 24.33 4.07 -4.95
C VAL A 331 24.04 3.41 -3.61
N GLY A 332 23.17 4.00 -2.80
CA GLY A 332 22.88 3.38 -1.52
C GLY A 332 22.05 4.23 -0.58
N VAL A 333 21.96 3.75 0.66
CA VAL A 333 21.27 4.43 1.77
C VAL A 333 22.22 4.48 2.96
N LYS A 334 22.35 5.62 3.59
CA LYS A 334 23.04 5.82 4.86
C LYS A 334 22.11 6.45 5.88
N PHE A 335 22.30 6.14 7.13
CA PHE A 335 21.54 6.74 8.22
C PHE A 335 22.40 6.92 9.46
N GLU A 336 22.04 7.90 10.25
CA GLU A 336 22.59 8.14 11.58
C GLU A 336 21.52 8.70 12.52
N ALA A 337 21.61 8.32 13.78
CA ALA A 337 20.79 8.83 14.87
C ALA A 337 21.65 8.94 16.12
N HIS A 338 21.56 10.05 16.82
CA HIS A 338 22.35 10.40 18.00
C HIS A 338 21.43 10.73 19.17
N ASP A 339 21.94 10.50 20.39
CA ASP A 339 21.24 10.81 21.66
C ASP A 339 19.85 10.17 21.74
N ILE A 340 19.70 8.91 21.27
CA ILE A 340 18.40 8.23 21.10
C ILE A 340 17.63 8.12 22.43
N SER A 341 18.31 8.06 23.57
CA SER A 341 17.68 8.07 24.90
C SER A 341 17.27 9.45 25.41
N GLY A 342 17.58 10.51 24.67
CA GLY A 342 17.33 11.91 25.02
C GLY A 342 16.75 12.72 23.88
N ASN A 343 17.37 13.87 23.60
CA ASN A 343 17.00 14.73 22.48
C ASN A 343 17.68 14.23 21.21
N THR A 344 16.98 13.38 20.50
CA THR A 344 17.50 12.65 19.34
C THR A 344 17.59 13.57 18.12
N TYR A 345 18.67 13.44 17.35
CA TYR A 345 18.78 14.01 16.02
C TYR A 345 19.43 13.01 15.06
N GLY A 346 19.10 13.11 13.80
CA GLY A 346 19.69 12.21 12.81
C GLY A 346 19.16 12.45 11.40
N ASN A 347 19.57 11.59 10.51
CA ASN A 347 19.13 11.61 9.12
C ASN A 347 19.12 10.20 8.50
N VAL A 348 18.33 10.07 7.44
CA VAL A 348 18.36 8.94 6.51
C VAL A 348 18.53 9.52 5.11
N LYS A 349 19.54 9.08 4.37
CA LYS A 349 19.88 9.60 3.06
C LYS A 349 20.06 8.49 2.04
N ALA A 350 19.33 8.56 0.94
CA ALA A 350 19.65 7.83 -0.27
C ALA A 350 20.64 8.63 -1.11
N PHE A 351 21.56 7.97 -1.79
CA PHE A 351 22.55 8.63 -2.63
C PHE A 351 22.81 7.86 -3.92
N ALA A 352 23.15 8.59 -4.96
CA ALA A 352 23.60 8.07 -6.24
C ALA A 352 24.71 9.00 -6.80
N GLY A 353 25.95 8.53 -6.78
CA GLY A 353 27.12 9.34 -7.05
C GLY A 353 27.20 10.53 -6.07
N ASP A 354 27.22 11.74 -6.62
CA ASP A 354 27.29 12.98 -5.83
C ASP A 354 25.91 13.53 -5.44
N LYS A 355 24.82 12.91 -5.91
CA LYS A 355 23.45 13.34 -5.57
C LYS A 355 22.99 12.63 -4.30
N GLU A 356 22.40 13.38 -3.38
CA GLU A 356 21.80 12.86 -2.17
C GLU A 356 20.39 13.42 -1.99
N ILE A 357 19.45 12.56 -1.61
CA ILE A 357 18.13 12.94 -1.12
C ILE A 357 17.94 12.30 0.26
N GLY A 358 17.36 13.02 1.18
CA GLY A 358 17.22 12.46 2.53
C GLY A 358 16.19 13.16 3.38
N LEU A 359 15.95 12.51 4.52
CA LEU A 359 15.12 12.98 5.62
C LEU A 359 16.03 13.32 6.80
N ASP A 360 15.91 14.52 7.31
CA ASP A 360 16.47 14.92 8.61
C ASP A 360 15.37 14.81 9.66
N PHE A 361 15.71 14.38 10.88
CA PHE A 361 14.77 14.31 11.98
C PHE A 361 15.39 14.81 13.30
N THR A 362 14.55 15.41 14.12
CA THR A 362 14.88 15.74 15.51
C THR A 362 13.75 15.32 16.43
N LYS A 363 14.08 14.97 17.68
CA LYS A 363 13.13 14.70 18.75
C LYS A 363 13.65 15.39 20.01
N ASP A 364 12.89 16.34 20.52
CA ASP A 364 13.16 17.03 21.77
C ASP A 364 12.13 16.62 22.82
N VAL A 365 12.60 16.26 24.03
CA VAL A 365 11.73 15.91 25.17
C VAL A 365 12.00 16.87 26.31
N VAL A 366 10.94 17.55 26.77
CA VAL A 366 11.00 18.51 27.87
C VAL A 366 10.02 18.07 28.96
N GLU A 367 10.55 17.86 30.19
CA GLU A 367 9.74 17.57 31.36
C GLU A 367 9.59 18.83 32.23
N SER A 368 8.36 19.15 32.65
CA SER A 368 8.03 20.26 33.56
C SER A 368 6.93 19.84 34.52
N GLY A 369 7.31 19.45 35.73
CA GLY A 369 6.38 18.87 36.71
C GLY A 369 5.80 17.55 36.22
N ASP A 370 4.46 17.44 36.15
CA ASP A 370 3.78 16.26 35.66
C ASP A 370 3.61 16.26 34.12
N THR A 371 4.03 17.31 33.44
CA THR A 371 3.88 17.44 31.99
C THR A 371 5.16 17.06 31.26
N VAL A 372 5.04 16.20 30.26
CA VAL A 372 6.11 15.84 29.31
C VAL A 372 5.69 16.32 27.92
N THR A 373 6.48 17.20 27.32
CA THR A 373 6.28 17.65 25.94
C THR A 373 7.35 17.02 25.05
N THR A 374 6.91 16.29 24.03
CA THR A 374 7.77 15.71 22.99
C THR A 374 7.51 16.45 21.68
N LYS A 375 8.57 16.94 21.04
CA LYS A 375 8.51 17.55 19.70
C LYS A 375 9.35 16.73 18.76
N VAL A 376 8.75 16.31 17.65
CA VAL A 376 9.44 15.61 16.57
C VAL A 376 9.33 16.46 15.32
N LYS A 377 10.44 16.63 14.64
CA LYS A 377 10.54 17.33 13.37
C LYS A 377 11.13 16.39 12.34
N ILE A 378 10.47 16.25 11.20
CA ILE A 378 10.98 15.50 10.05
C ILE A 378 10.95 16.44 8.86
N SER A 379 12.04 16.49 8.08
CA SER A 379 12.11 17.31 6.89
C SER A 379 12.84 16.60 5.76
N ALA A 380 12.29 16.70 4.55
CA ALA A 380 12.87 16.20 3.32
C ALA A 380 13.22 17.39 2.44
N SER A 381 14.45 17.89 2.55
CA SER A 381 14.90 19.07 1.80
C SER A 381 13.88 20.22 1.88
N SER A 382 13.45 20.75 0.72
CA SER A 382 12.41 21.79 0.65
C SER A 382 11.00 21.24 0.35
N TYR A 383 10.84 19.92 0.19
CA TYR A 383 9.60 19.33 -0.33
C TYR A 383 8.59 18.94 0.75
N LEU A 384 9.06 18.53 1.92
CA LEU A 384 8.21 18.03 2.99
C LEU A 384 8.74 18.49 4.34
N SER A 385 7.86 18.99 5.21
CA SER A 385 8.15 19.10 6.65
C SER A 385 6.97 18.57 7.46
N VAL A 386 7.28 17.78 8.49
CA VAL A 386 6.32 17.31 9.48
C VAL A 386 6.78 17.75 10.85
N ASP A 387 5.96 18.53 11.54
CA ASP A 387 6.16 18.96 12.92
C ASP A 387 5.11 18.26 13.79
N TRP A 388 5.53 17.35 14.66
CA TRP A 388 4.68 16.68 15.64
C TRP A 388 5.00 17.14 17.03
N GLU A 389 3.99 17.66 17.74
CA GLU A 389 4.06 18.00 19.14
C GLU A 389 3.08 17.16 19.94
N LYS A 390 3.58 16.47 20.97
CA LYS A 390 2.80 15.70 21.92
C LYS A 390 3.01 16.26 23.32
N THR A 391 1.93 16.52 24.04
CA THR A 391 1.94 16.83 25.47
C THR A 391 1.26 15.71 26.24
N PHE A 392 1.94 15.14 27.22
CA PHE A 392 1.43 14.11 28.12
C PHE A 392 1.44 14.60 29.56
N ASN A 393 0.33 14.42 30.28
CA ASN A 393 0.20 14.72 31.69
C ASN A 393 0.21 13.42 32.53
N LYS A 394 1.26 13.25 33.33
CA LYS A 394 1.46 12.05 34.17
C LYS A 394 0.46 11.96 35.34
N ALA A 395 -0.15 13.08 35.74
CA ALA A 395 -1.05 13.13 36.92
C ALA A 395 -2.40 12.46 36.62
N ASP A 396 -2.89 12.61 35.40
CA ASP A 396 -4.21 12.11 34.96
C ASP A 396 -4.14 11.22 33.71
N ASN A 397 -2.93 10.93 33.22
CA ASN A 397 -2.65 10.12 32.05
C ASN A 397 -3.31 10.65 30.75
N THR A 398 -3.51 11.95 30.64
CA THR A 398 -4.06 12.60 29.44
C THR A 398 -2.97 12.96 28.45
N PHE A 399 -3.31 12.98 27.16
CA PHE A 399 -2.42 13.41 26.10
C PHE A 399 -3.13 14.31 25.08
N GLU A 400 -2.35 15.25 24.52
CA GLU A 400 -2.73 16.05 23.36
C GLU A 400 -1.63 15.96 22.31
N ASN A 401 -2.02 15.83 21.04
CA ASN A 401 -1.11 15.71 19.92
C ASN A 401 -1.52 16.65 18.80
N THR A 402 -0.53 17.29 18.19
CA THR A 402 -0.69 18.07 16.97
C THR A 402 0.39 17.65 15.98
N VAL A 403 -0.03 17.27 14.78
CA VAL A 403 0.85 16.95 13.64
C VAL A 403 0.55 17.95 12.53
N ASN A 404 1.56 18.72 12.13
CA ASN A 404 1.48 19.62 10.99
C ASN A 404 2.34 19.06 9.86
N ALA A 405 1.74 18.76 8.73
CA ALA A 405 2.45 18.30 7.52
C ALA A 405 2.34 19.38 6.44
N ASN A 406 3.50 19.86 5.98
CA ASN A 406 3.59 20.83 4.89
C ASN A 406 4.28 20.14 3.72
N ILE A 407 3.60 20.09 2.58
CA ILE A 407 4.09 19.55 1.32
C ILE A 407 4.13 20.71 0.33
N VAL A 408 5.27 20.91 -0.32
CA VAL A 408 5.41 22.00 -1.31
C VAL A 408 4.48 21.75 -2.49
N GLY A 409 3.69 22.75 -2.85
CA GLY A 409 2.70 22.64 -3.92
C GLY A 409 1.35 22.04 -3.51
N ALA A 410 1.19 21.71 -2.23
CA ALA A 410 -0.07 21.22 -1.66
C ALA A 410 -0.46 22.02 -0.41
N ASP A 411 -1.66 21.80 0.08
CA ASP A 411 -2.14 22.42 1.31
C ASP A 411 -1.40 21.92 2.55
N THR A 412 -1.40 22.75 3.60
CA THR A 412 -0.94 22.33 4.92
C THR A 412 -1.99 21.46 5.58
N TYR A 413 -1.60 20.25 5.96
CA TYR A 413 -2.44 19.32 6.71
C TYR A 413 -2.15 19.41 8.19
N VAL A 414 -3.20 19.49 9.00
CA VAL A 414 -3.12 19.55 10.46
C VAL A 414 -3.96 18.43 11.05
N PHE A 415 -3.32 17.50 11.77
CA PHE A 415 -4.01 16.46 12.51
C PHE A 415 -3.86 16.68 14.01
N ASN A 416 -4.98 16.91 14.67
CA ASN A 416 -5.05 17.07 16.13
C ASN A 416 -5.78 15.90 16.74
N TYR A 417 -5.29 15.37 17.85
CA TYR A 417 -6.06 14.44 18.66
C TYR A 417 -5.69 14.55 20.14
N LYS A 418 -6.67 14.29 21.00
CA LYS A 418 -6.49 14.30 22.45
C LYS A 418 -7.25 13.17 23.10
N GLY A 419 -6.74 12.71 24.23
CA GLY A 419 -7.35 11.59 24.93
C GLY A 419 -6.64 11.26 26.23
N ALA A 420 -6.91 10.06 26.72
CA ALA A 420 -6.34 9.55 27.97
C ALA A 420 -6.16 8.03 27.94
N TYR A 421 -5.23 7.56 28.75
CA TYR A 421 -5.20 6.16 29.16
C TYR A 421 -6.11 5.99 30.39
N LYS A 422 -7.12 5.13 30.28
CA LYS A 422 -8.15 4.88 31.32
C LYS A 422 -8.13 3.41 31.75
N ASP A 423 -8.76 3.10 32.86
CA ASP A 423 -8.97 1.74 33.36
C ASP A 423 -7.68 0.90 33.41
N ILE A 424 -6.57 1.55 33.80
CA ILE A 424 -5.24 0.99 33.73
C ILE A 424 -5.06 -0.10 34.81
N ASN A 425 -4.83 -1.34 34.33
CA ASN A 425 -4.28 -2.43 35.12
C ASN A 425 -2.95 -2.82 34.45
N LYS A 426 -1.86 -2.17 34.88
CA LYS A 426 -0.57 -2.19 34.21
C LYS A 426 -0.08 -3.63 33.94
N GLY A 427 0.27 -3.91 32.69
CA GLY A 427 0.71 -5.22 32.20
C GLY A 427 -0.41 -6.25 32.02
N VAL A 428 -1.68 -5.86 32.25
CA VAL A 428 -2.85 -6.74 32.14
C VAL A 428 -3.89 -6.21 31.16
N GLY A 429 -4.25 -4.92 31.28
CA GLY A 429 -5.25 -4.32 30.42
C GLY A 429 -5.38 -2.81 30.65
N TYR A 430 -5.98 -2.11 29.69
CA TYR A 430 -6.21 -0.68 29.70
C TYR A 430 -7.16 -0.26 28.58
N THR A 431 -7.65 0.98 28.67
CA THR A 431 -8.39 1.66 27.62
C THR A 431 -7.58 2.84 27.11
N VAL A 432 -7.44 2.98 25.78
CA VAL A 432 -7.02 4.21 25.12
C VAL A 432 -8.28 4.91 24.64
N ALA A 433 -8.61 6.05 25.24
CA ALA A 433 -9.71 6.88 24.81
C ALA A 433 -9.14 8.10 24.08
N ILE A 434 -9.36 8.20 22.77
CA ILE A 434 -9.16 9.42 21.99
C ILE A 434 -10.50 10.16 21.97
N ASP A 435 -10.67 11.07 22.93
CA ASP A 435 -11.93 11.81 23.11
C ASP A 435 -12.29 12.66 21.89
N SER A 436 -11.30 13.10 21.13
CA SER A 436 -11.50 13.76 19.82
C SER A 436 -10.25 13.68 18.96
N PHE A 437 -10.46 13.50 17.66
CA PHE A 437 -9.47 13.78 16.62
C PHE A 437 -10.08 14.70 15.55
N GLU A 438 -9.23 15.44 14.84
CA GLU A 438 -9.61 16.33 13.75
C GLU A 438 -8.48 16.42 12.72
N LEU A 439 -8.81 16.22 11.45
CA LEU A 439 -7.93 16.44 10.30
C LEU A 439 -8.40 17.65 9.51
N LYS A 440 -7.48 18.57 9.24
CA LYS A 440 -7.71 19.78 8.44
C LYS A 440 -6.76 19.83 7.25
N ALA A 441 -7.24 20.40 6.13
CA ALA A 441 -6.42 20.88 5.04
C ALA A 441 -6.78 22.35 4.76
N ALA A 442 -5.81 23.22 4.55
CA ALA A 442 -6.01 24.66 4.33
C ALA A 442 -6.97 25.33 5.34
N ASN A 443 -6.96 24.90 6.61
CA ASN A 443 -7.88 25.30 7.69
C ASN A 443 -9.34 24.82 7.55
N GLN A 444 -9.66 24.00 6.56
CA GLN A 444 -10.97 23.35 6.42
C GLN A 444 -10.91 21.98 7.12
N THR A 445 -11.90 21.64 7.93
CA THR A 445 -11.99 20.33 8.57
C THR A 445 -12.42 19.29 7.54
N LEU A 446 -11.56 18.32 7.26
CA LEU A 446 -11.87 17.20 6.37
C LEU A 446 -12.65 16.11 7.11
N CYS A 447 -12.21 15.78 8.32
CA CYS A 447 -12.90 14.82 9.18
C CYS A 447 -12.60 15.06 10.65
N ASN A 448 -13.46 14.53 11.51
CA ASN A 448 -13.28 14.50 12.96
C ASN A 448 -13.98 13.28 13.57
N GLY A 449 -13.67 12.97 14.84
CA GLY A 449 -14.31 11.84 15.50
C GLY A 449 -13.70 11.53 16.86
N SER A 450 -13.98 10.31 17.35
CA SER A 450 -13.42 9.77 18.58
C SER A 450 -13.14 8.26 18.43
N ILE A 451 -12.22 7.74 19.23
CA ILE A 451 -11.85 6.32 19.26
C ILE A 451 -11.64 5.88 20.70
N ASP A 452 -12.35 4.83 21.12
CA ASP A 452 -12.07 4.12 22.37
C ASP A 452 -11.64 2.68 22.04
N THR A 453 -10.46 2.28 22.50
CA THR A 453 -9.95 0.93 22.35
C THR A 453 -9.59 0.34 23.71
N THR A 454 -10.16 -0.79 24.04
CA THR A 454 -9.89 -1.50 25.31
C THR A 454 -9.23 -2.84 25.02
N ILE A 455 -8.30 -3.26 25.87
CA ILE A 455 -7.73 -4.60 25.91
C ILE A 455 -7.64 -5.07 27.37
N ASP A 456 -8.07 -6.30 27.65
CA ASP A 456 -8.04 -6.92 28.96
C ASP A 456 -7.66 -8.41 28.87
N THR A 457 -6.41 -8.74 29.22
CA THR A 457 -5.90 -10.12 29.22
C THR A 457 -6.26 -10.91 30.47
N SER A 458 -6.95 -10.31 31.45
CA SER A 458 -7.45 -11.01 32.62
C SER A 458 -8.79 -11.71 32.38
N LYS A 459 -9.47 -11.39 31.28
CA LYS A 459 -10.74 -11.97 30.88
C LYS A 459 -10.62 -12.63 29.51
N ILE A 460 -11.36 -13.71 29.32
CA ILE A 460 -11.52 -14.39 28.04
C ILE A 460 -12.98 -14.79 27.97
N SER A 461 -13.76 -13.99 27.25
CA SER A 461 -15.23 -14.10 27.19
C SER A 461 -15.70 -14.54 25.80
N VAL A 462 -15.06 -15.60 25.24
CA VAL A 462 -15.45 -16.13 23.92
C VAL A 462 -16.93 -16.50 23.96
N GLN A 463 -17.71 -15.89 23.09
CA GLN A 463 -19.14 -16.14 22.95
C GLN A 463 -19.38 -17.43 22.16
N GLU A 464 -20.53 -18.06 22.41
CA GLU A 464 -21.01 -19.18 21.61
C GLU A 464 -22.06 -18.69 20.61
N MET A 465 -22.05 -19.32 19.44
CA MET A 465 -23.04 -19.11 18.39
C MET A 465 -24.48 -19.33 18.92
N ASP A 466 -25.41 -18.46 18.52
CA ASP A 466 -26.82 -18.63 18.85
C ASP A 466 -27.39 -19.88 18.15
N ALA A 467 -27.61 -20.96 18.95
CA ALA A 467 -28.10 -22.22 18.45
C ALA A 467 -29.53 -22.14 17.86
N SER A 468 -30.26 -21.04 18.02
CA SER A 468 -31.60 -20.85 17.43
C SER A 468 -31.55 -20.37 15.97
N LYS A 469 -30.43 -19.79 15.51
CA LYS A 469 -30.24 -19.36 14.14
C LYS A 469 -29.94 -20.54 13.23
N LYS A 470 -30.41 -20.47 11.98
CA LYS A 470 -30.09 -21.46 10.94
C LYS A 470 -28.60 -21.44 10.63
N VAL A 471 -28.05 -22.61 10.37
CA VAL A 471 -26.64 -22.79 10.04
C VAL A 471 -26.53 -23.40 8.65
N TYR A 472 -25.72 -22.81 7.81
CA TYR A 472 -25.38 -23.29 6.48
C TYR A 472 -23.87 -23.59 6.45
N ASP A 473 -23.53 -24.86 6.29
CA ASP A 473 -22.15 -25.32 6.22
C ASP A 473 -21.73 -25.46 4.76
N LEU A 474 -20.78 -24.63 4.31
CA LEU A 474 -20.30 -24.60 2.92
C LEU A 474 -19.77 -25.95 2.45
N ALA A 475 -19.17 -26.75 3.33
CA ALA A 475 -18.61 -28.06 2.94
C ALA A 475 -19.67 -29.12 2.64
N THR A 476 -20.88 -28.97 3.23
CA THR A 476 -21.96 -29.97 3.14
C THR A 476 -23.22 -29.43 2.49
N MET A 477 -23.22 -28.16 2.06
CA MET A 477 -24.36 -27.46 1.47
C MET A 477 -24.88 -28.18 0.25
N THR A 478 -26.19 -28.43 0.22
CA THR A 478 -26.89 -29.00 -0.96
C THR A 478 -27.35 -27.87 -1.89
N GLU A 479 -27.74 -28.21 -3.13
CA GLU A 479 -28.32 -27.25 -4.07
C GLU A 479 -29.58 -26.58 -3.49
N ASP A 480 -30.46 -27.35 -2.83
CA ASP A 480 -31.66 -26.84 -2.16
C ASP A 480 -31.29 -25.86 -1.00
N ASP A 481 -30.21 -26.17 -0.23
CA ASP A 481 -29.73 -25.29 0.82
C ASP A 481 -29.18 -23.99 0.24
N LEU A 482 -28.40 -24.06 -0.83
CA LEU A 482 -27.83 -22.90 -1.49
C LEU A 482 -28.93 -22.01 -2.10
N GLN A 483 -29.90 -22.60 -2.77
CA GLN A 483 -31.05 -21.89 -3.29
C GLN A 483 -31.86 -21.20 -2.17
N THR A 484 -32.17 -21.94 -1.09
CA THR A 484 -32.91 -21.39 0.05
C THR A 484 -32.14 -20.26 0.71
N PHE A 485 -30.83 -20.45 0.92
CA PHE A 485 -29.95 -19.42 1.48
C PHE A 485 -29.94 -18.17 0.61
N GLY A 486 -29.77 -18.33 -0.71
CA GLY A 486 -29.76 -17.22 -1.67
C GLY A 486 -31.08 -16.45 -1.67
N GLU A 487 -32.22 -17.15 -1.79
CA GLU A 487 -33.56 -16.51 -1.81
C GLU A 487 -33.90 -15.78 -0.50
N GLU A 488 -33.50 -16.34 0.64
CA GLU A 488 -33.74 -15.70 1.94
C GLU A 488 -32.79 -14.55 2.18
N SER A 489 -31.52 -14.65 1.78
CA SER A 489 -30.52 -13.60 1.88
C SER A 489 -30.83 -12.43 0.93
N GLN A 490 -31.31 -12.71 -0.29
CA GLN A 490 -31.75 -11.68 -1.23
C GLN A 490 -32.87 -10.80 -0.63
N LYS A 491 -33.86 -11.40 0.00
CA LYS A 491 -34.94 -10.63 0.66
C LYS A 491 -34.43 -9.74 1.80
N LEU A 492 -33.41 -10.20 2.53
CA LEU A 492 -32.77 -9.38 3.57
C LEU A 492 -32.00 -8.23 2.96
N MET A 493 -31.26 -8.48 1.87
CA MET A 493 -30.51 -7.48 1.14
C MET A 493 -31.44 -6.43 0.51
N ASP A 494 -32.55 -6.83 -0.12
CA ASP A 494 -33.54 -5.91 -0.68
C ASP A 494 -34.12 -4.99 0.43
N ALA A 495 -34.50 -5.55 1.57
CA ALA A 495 -34.98 -4.77 2.72
C ALA A 495 -33.89 -3.88 3.33
N TRP A 496 -32.63 -4.28 3.28
CA TRP A 496 -31.49 -3.49 3.72
C TRP A 496 -31.23 -2.31 2.79
N VAL A 497 -31.24 -2.52 1.47
CA VAL A 497 -31.13 -1.47 0.44
C VAL A 497 -32.29 -0.47 0.57
N GLU A 498 -33.55 -0.93 0.64
CA GLU A 498 -34.72 -0.09 0.84
C GLU A 498 -34.59 0.81 2.08
N ARG A 499 -34.13 0.26 3.19
CA ARG A 499 -33.90 1.02 4.43
C ARG A 499 -32.83 2.10 4.30
N LEU A 500 -31.76 1.83 3.55
CA LEU A 500 -30.61 2.74 3.42
C LEU A 500 -30.78 3.78 2.33
N SER A 501 -31.63 3.55 1.34
CA SER A 501 -31.93 4.53 0.27
C SER A 501 -32.48 5.85 0.81
N ASP A 502 -33.22 5.79 1.92
CA ASP A 502 -33.73 6.98 2.61
C ASP A 502 -32.71 7.65 3.55
N ASN A 503 -31.55 7.03 3.80
CA ASN A 503 -30.53 7.55 4.72
C ASN A 503 -29.59 8.51 3.99
N THR A 504 -29.81 9.82 4.17
CA THR A 504 -29.00 10.88 3.52
C THR A 504 -27.50 10.73 3.77
N ALA A 505 -27.07 10.27 4.97
CA ALA A 505 -25.66 10.08 5.29
C ALA A 505 -25.05 8.91 4.49
N PHE A 506 -25.83 7.86 4.24
CA PHE A 506 -25.42 6.74 3.39
C PHE A 506 -25.25 7.19 1.93
N VAL A 507 -26.23 7.91 1.38
CA VAL A 507 -26.15 8.47 0.02
C VAL A 507 -24.92 9.38 -0.12
N ASN A 508 -24.66 10.25 0.87
CA ASN A 508 -23.50 11.12 0.87
C ASN A 508 -22.17 10.35 0.90
N LEU A 509 -22.09 9.27 1.68
CA LEU A 509 -20.91 8.41 1.72
C LEU A 509 -20.66 7.77 0.35
N ILE A 510 -21.68 7.19 -0.27
CA ILE A 510 -21.58 6.58 -1.59
C ILE A 510 -21.13 7.62 -2.64
N ASN A 511 -21.71 8.81 -2.63
CA ASN A 511 -21.31 9.90 -3.54
C ASN A 511 -19.84 10.31 -3.30
N ALA A 512 -19.39 10.37 -2.05
CA ALA A 512 -18.00 10.67 -1.73
C ALA A 512 -17.03 9.56 -2.23
N LEU A 513 -17.41 8.29 -2.07
CA LEU A 513 -16.63 7.16 -2.58
C LEU A 513 -16.57 7.16 -4.11
N ASN A 514 -17.69 7.38 -4.79
CA ASN A 514 -17.73 7.49 -6.25
C ASN A 514 -16.84 8.64 -6.76
N SER A 515 -16.84 9.77 -6.06
CA SER A 515 -15.98 10.90 -6.40
C SER A 515 -14.48 10.60 -6.22
N LEU A 516 -14.12 9.77 -5.21
CA LEU A 516 -12.72 9.44 -4.91
C LEU A 516 -12.15 8.35 -5.84
N PHE A 517 -12.98 7.38 -6.22
CA PHE A 517 -12.51 6.19 -6.96
C PHE A 517 -12.92 6.20 -8.43
N GLY A 518 -13.64 7.22 -8.90
CA GLY A 518 -14.08 7.33 -10.30
C GLY A 518 -14.99 6.17 -10.78
N THR A 519 -15.53 5.40 -9.84
CA THR A 519 -16.39 4.26 -10.15
C THR A 519 -17.85 4.74 -10.22
N ASN A 520 -18.47 4.63 -11.39
CA ASN A 520 -19.93 4.52 -11.47
C ASN A 520 -20.28 3.18 -10.81
N SER A 521 -20.58 3.18 -9.52
CA SER A 521 -21.02 1.95 -8.87
C SER A 521 -22.48 1.69 -9.27
N ASP A 522 -22.74 0.56 -9.94
CA ASP A 522 -24.08 0.06 -10.27
C ASP A 522 -25.01 -0.07 -9.05
N LEU A 523 -24.46 -0.02 -7.84
CA LEU A 523 -25.21 -0.03 -6.57
C LEU A 523 -26.20 1.14 -6.45
N LEU A 524 -25.87 2.35 -6.94
CA LEU A 524 -26.80 3.49 -6.90
C LEU A 524 -27.85 3.43 -8.01
N ASN A 525 -27.49 2.91 -9.18
CA ASN A 525 -28.47 2.74 -10.27
C ASN A 525 -29.55 1.73 -9.88
N GLN A 526 -29.22 0.69 -9.10
CA GLN A 526 -30.22 -0.22 -8.52
C GLN A 526 -31.11 0.44 -7.47
N VAL A 527 -30.60 1.41 -6.71
CA VAL A 527 -31.36 2.13 -5.68
C VAL A 527 -32.30 3.18 -6.32
N GLU A 528 -31.96 3.77 -7.47
CA GLU A 528 -32.82 4.75 -8.16
C GLU A 528 -33.90 4.07 -9.05
N GLU A 529 -33.66 2.87 -9.59
CA GLU A 529 -34.66 2.16 -10.41
C GLU A 529 -35.81 1.55 -9.59
N ASP A 530 -35.64 1.26 -8.30
CA ASP A 530 -36.70 0.70 -7.45
C ASP A 530 -37.74 1.75 -6.96
N ILE A 531 -37.53 3.04 -7.23
CA ILE A 531 -38.46 4.10 -6.79
C ILE A 531 -39.63 4.37 -7.76
N ASP A 532 -39.59 3.91 -9.00
CA ASP A 532 -40.60 4.17 -10.01
C ASP A 532 -40.96 2.92 -10.85
N GLU A 533 -41.59 1.89 -10.30
CA GLU A 533 -42.48 1.05 -11.10
C GLU A 533 -43.36 0.09 -10.29
N ASP A 534 -44.61 0.48 -10.12
CA ASP A 534 -45.73 -0.46 -10.03
C ASP A 534 -46.06 -0.93 -11.47
N THR A 535 -46.03 -2.25 -11.68
CA THR A 535 -46.43 -3.00 -12.88
C THR A 535 -45.45 -3.15 -14.04
N ALA A 536 -44.84 -4.35 -14.19
CA ALA A 536 -44.95 -5.15 -15.42
C ALA A 536 -44.26 -6.52 -15.36
N THR A 537 -44.90 -7.47 -15.93
CA THR A 537 -44.64 -8.88 -16.16
C THR A 537 -43.24 -9.22 -16.78
N TYR A 538 -42.60 -10.24 -16.21
CA TYR A 538 -41.44 -10.91 -16.80
C TYR A 538 -41.75 -11.51 -18.18
N SER A 539 -40.94 -11.18 -19.17
CA SER A 539 -40.71 -11.99 -20.37
C SER A 539 -39.24 -11.95 -20.72
N ASP A 540 -38.64 -13.16 -20.87
CA ASP A 540 -37.32 -13.37 -21.40
C ASP A 540 -36.99 -12.49 -22.60
N ALA A 541 -35.96 -11.67 -22.54
CA ALA A 541 -35.13 -11.30 -23.68
C ALA A 541 -33.96 -10.38 -23.28
N ASP A 542 -32.79 -10.78 -23.69
CA ASP A 542 -31.63 -9.97 -24.06
C ASP A 542 -31.05 -8.99 -23.03
N PHE A 543 -29.95 -9.39 -22.43
CA PHE A 543 -28.89 -8.47 -22.02
C PHE A 543 -28.44 -7.65 -23.22
N SER A 544 -28.95 -6.45 -23.35
CA SER A 544 -28.33 -5.37 -24.11
C SER A 544 -28.09 -4.21 -23.14
N ASP A 545 -26.84 -4.08 -22.79
CA ASP A 545 -26.21 -2.85 -22.28
C ASP A 545 -26.79 -1.64 -23.01
N ASP A 546 -27.51 -0.76 -22.32
CA ASP A 546 -27.83 0.54 -22.89
C ASP A 546 -28.15 1.55 -21.78
N ASN A 547 -27.15 2.31 -21.36
CA ASN A 547 -27.18 3.75 -21.11
C ASN A 547 -25.90 4.28 -20.43
N THR A 548 -24.73 3.91 -20.93
CA THR A 548 -23.63 4.86 -20.98
C THR A 548 -23.69 5.49 -22.36
N ASP A 549 -23.87 6.80 -22.49
CA ASP A 549 -23.59 7.49 -23.75
C ASP A 549 -22.15 7.12 -24.13
N GLU A 550 -22.02 6.12 -25.02
CA GLU A 550 -20.73 5.68 -25.53
C GLU A 550 -20.00 6.90 -26.04
N ILE A 551 -18.86 7.26 -25.45
CA ILE A 551 -18.08 8.40 -25.92
C ILE A 551 -17.55 8.01 -27.29
N THR A 552 -18.17 8.54 -28.30
CA THR A 552 -17.78 8.39 -29.70
C THR A 552 -17.05 9.64 -30.15
N LEU A 553 -16.38 9.59 -31.31
CA LEU A 553 -15.75 10.77 -31.88
C LEU A 553 -16.72 11.95 -32.03
N ASP A 554 -18.02 11.67 -32.21
CA ASP A 554 -19.02 12.71 -32.39
C ASP A 554 -19.28 13.56 -31.12
N ASN A 555 -19.01 13.03 -29.92
CA ASN A 555 -19.16 13.75 -28.65
C ASN A 555 -17.82 13.93 -27.89
N ALA A 556 -16.70 13.42 -28.43
CA ALA A 556 -15.37 13.53 -27.82
C ALA A 556 -14.90 14.99 -27.65
N SER A 557 -14.51 15.35 -26.44
CA SER A 557 -14.03 16.71 -26.11
C SER A 557 -12.98 16.69 -25.01
N VAL A 558 -12.12 17.71 -25.01
CA VAL A 558 -11.15 17.96 -23.94
C VAL A 558 -11.51 19.25 -23.21
N MET A 559 -11.28 19.28 -21.91
CA MET A 559 -11.59 20.41 -21.04
C MET A 559 -10.40 20.77 -20.17
N THR A 560 -10.19 22.06 -19.87
CA THR A 560 -9.21 22.48 -18.88
C THR A 560 -9.62 22.00 -17.50
N TYR A 561 -8.64 21.71 -16.64
CA TYR A 561 -8.86 21.22 -15.28
C TYR A 561 -9.79 22.11 -14.43
N ASP A 562 -9.72 23.44 -14.66
CA ASP A 562 -10.59 24.43 -14.00
C ASP A 562 -11.98 24.62 -14.69
N GLY A 563 -12.25 23.87 -15.76
CA GLY A 563 -13.47 23.96 -16.53
C GLY A 563 -13.65 25.27 -17.32
N SER A 564 -12.61 26.12 -17.41
CA SER A 564 -12.70 27.44 -18.04
C SER A 564 -12.84 27.40 -19.56
N ALA A 565 -12.38 26.32 -20.21
CA ALA A 565 -12.46 26.12 -21.64
C ALA A 565 -12.72 24.65 -21.99
N LYS A 566 -13.48 24.41 -23.06
CA LYS A 566 -13.79 23.09 -23.58
C LYS A 566 -13.75 23.08 -25.12
N TYR A 567 -13.04 22.10 -25.67
CA TYR A 567 -12.91 21.91 -27.11
C TYR A 567 -13.38 20.52 -27.53
N LYS A 568 -14.21 20.43 -28.56
CA LYS A 568 -14.54 19.19 -29.25
C LYS A 568 -13.37 18.78 -30.13
N ILE A 569 -12.98 17.51 -30.08
CA ILE A 569 -12.01 16.92 -31.02
C ILE A 569 -12.80 16.22 -32.12
N LYS A 570 -12.51 16.59 -33.36
CA LYS A 570 -13.27 16.15 -34.56
C LYS A 570 -12.57 15.08 -35.37
N GLY A 571 -11.37 14.70 -34.97
CA GLY A 571 -10.55 13.70 -35.68
C GLY A 571 -9.06 13.90 -35.46
N CYS A 572 -8.29 13.13 -36.18
CA CYS A 572 -6.84 13.16 -36.19
C CYS A 572 -6.31 13.08 -37.62
N ILE A 573 -4.98 13.01 -37.80
CA ILE A 573 -4.33 12.78 -39.09
C ILE A 573 -4.65 11.38 -39.64
N ASP A 574 -4.46 11.17 -40.95
CA ASP A 574 -4.72 9.90 -41.60
C ASP A 574 -3.90 8.76 -40.97
N GLY A 575 -4.55 7.63 -40.80
CA GLY A 575 -3.96 6.41 -40.18
C GLY A 575 -4.29 6.24 -38.72
N PHE A 576 -4.69 7.30 -38.01
CA PHE A 576 -5.11 7.24 -36.60
C PHE A 576 -6.62 7.19 -36.48
N ASN A 577 -7.13 6.15 -35.83
CA ASN A 577 -8.56 5.94 -35.56
C ASN A 577 -8.87 6.34 -34.12
N PHE A 578 -10.10 6.81 -33.86
CA PHE A 578 -10.56 7.10 -32.52
C PHE A 578 -10.56 5.82 -31.69
N GLU A 579 -9.91 5.88 -30.52
CA GLU A 579 -9.83 4.75 -29.58
C GLU A 579 -10.70 4.98 -28.36
N TYR A 580 -10.43 6.03 -27.60
CA TYR A 580 -11.25 6.40 -26.47
C TYR A 580 -11.18 7.90 -26.14
N ALA A 581 -12.12 8.38 -25.31
CA ALA A 581 -12.05 9.71 -24.73
C ALA A 581 -12.57 9.71 -23.30
N ASN A 582 -12.04 10.64 -22.49
CA ASN A 582 -12.58 11.05 -21.21
C ASN A 582 -12.61 12.60 -21.17
N GLU A 583 -13.01 13.18 -20.04
CA GLU A 583 -13.12 14.65 -19.94
C GLU A 583 -11.78 15.41 -20.06
N TYR A 584 -10.64 14.73 -19.88
CA TYR A 584 -9.29 15.33 -19.90
C TYR A 584 -8.48 14.97 -21.13
N GLY A 585 -8.86 13.93 -21.87
CA GLY A 585 -8.09 13.47 -23.01
C GLY A 585 -8.92 12.76 -24.08
N VAL A 586 -8.47 12.88 -25.33
CA VAL A 586 -9.04 12.12 -26.47
C VAL A 586 -7.88 11.42 -27.19
N MET A 587 -7.94 10.10 -27.29
CA MET A 587 -6.89 9.27 -27.87
C MET A 587 -7.30 8.66 -29.20
N PHE A 588 -6.35 8.64 -30.12
CA PHE A 588 -6.39 7.97 -31.42
C PHE A 588 -5.22 7.00 -31.51
N GLU A 589 -5.43 5.89 -32.22
CA GLU A 589 -4.46 4.80 -32.35
C GLU A 589 -4.39 4.30 -33.78
N THR A 590 -3.18 3.85 -34.21
CA THR A 590 -2.99 3.14 -35.49
C THR A 590 -3.25 1.63 -35.32
N GLU A 591 -3.34 0.87 -36.41
CA GLU A 591 -3.37 -0.60 -36.39
C GLU A 591 -2.10 -1.22 -35.77
N GLN A 592 -1.02 -0.48 -35.65
CA GLN A 592 0.28 -0.85 -35.09
C GLN A 592 0.51 -0.28 -33.68
N VAL A 593 -0.55 0.17 -33.02
CA VAL A 593 -0.55 0.66 -31.62
C VAL A 593 0.22 1.98 -31.37
N SER A 594 0.62 2.71 -32.45
CA SER A 594 1.10 4.08 -32.29
C SER A 594 -0.06 5.00 -31.91
N THR A 595 0.15 5.92 -30.98
CA THR A 595 -0.93 6.73 -30.39
C THR A 595 -0.74 8.22 -30.57
N ILE A 596 -1.86 8.97 -30.63
CA ILE A 596 -1.91 10.42 -30.48
C ILE A 596 -3.02 10.75 -29.46
N GLN A 597 -2.64 11.47 -28.41
CA GLN A 597 -3.55 11.96 -27.39
C GLN A 597 -3.63 13.48 -27.41
N TYR A 598 -4.86 14.03 -27.27
CA TYR A 598 -5.10 15.45 -27.08
C TYR A 598 -5.45 15.75 -25.63
N GLY A 599 -4.93 16.89 -25.14
CA GLY A 599 -5.29 17.47 -23.84
C GLY A 599 -5.51 18.98 -23.94
N LEU A 600 -6.04 19.62 -22.90
CA LEU A 600 -6.26 21.06 -22.85
C LEU A 600 -5.77 21.63 -21.52
N TYR A 601 -4.91 22.67 -21.57
CA TYR A 601 -4.23 23.21 -20.41
C TYR A 601 -4.34 24.74 -20.34
N THR A 602 -4.39 25.27 -19.13
CA THR A 602 -4.21 26.71 -18.86
C THR A 602 -2.77 26.95 -18.40
N ALA A 603 -2.07 27.90 -19.03
CA ALA A 603 -0.69 28.26 -18.69
C ALA A 603 -0.38 29.73 -18.97
N GLU A 604 0.65 30.29 -18.35
CA GLU A 604 1.09 31.66 -18.60
C GLU A 604 1.83 31.79 -19.95
N SER A 605 2.46 30.71 -20.41
CA SER A 605 3.18 30.66 -21.68
C SER A 605 3.14 29.25 -22.32
N ALA A 606 3.50 29.19 -23.62
CA ALA A 606 3.64 27.92 -24.32
C ALA A 606 4.74 27.02 -23.72
N SER A 607 5.78 27.61 -23.13
CA SER A 607 6.82 26.85 -22.42
C SER A 607 6.25 26.18 -21.15
N ASP A 608 5.49 26.92 -20.35
CA ASP A 608 4.89 26.38 -19.13
C ASP A 608 3.86 25.28 -19.47
N ALA A 609 3.08 25.46 -20.56
CA ALA A 609 2.17 24.44 -21.05
C ALA A 609 2.91 23.18 -21.51
N LEU A 610 4.00 23.34 -22.27
CA LEU A 610 4.80 22.20 -22.75
C LEU A 610 5.49 21.47 -21.60
N ASP A 611 6.04 22.19 -20.63
CA ASP A 611 6.67 21.59 -19.43
C ASP A 611 5.66 20.82 -18.56
N SER A 612 4.38 21.20 -18.60
CA SER A 612 3.31 20.51 -17.86
C SER A 612 2.90 19.15 -18.46
N VAL A 613 3.15 18.95 -19.75
CA VAL A 613 2.73 17.74 -20.48
C VAL A 613 3.92 16.88 -20.96
N TYR A 614 5.11 17.44 -21.01
CA TYR A 614 6.29 16.71 -21.47
C TYR A 614 6.79 15.73 -20.41
N TYR A 615 6.86 14.46 -20.76
CA TYR A 615 7.51 13.44 -19.97
C TYR A 615 8.87 13.07 -20.58
N ASP A 616 9.95 13.20 -19.80
CA ASP A 616 11.31 12.85 -20.26
C ASP A 616 11.55 11.34 -20.10
N MET A 617 11.58 10.62 -21.22
CA MET A 617 11.82 9.17 -21.27
C MET A 617 13.20 8.78 -20.74
N SER A 618 14.13 9.72 -20.57
CA SER A 618 15.40 9.45 -19.89
C SER A 618 15.26 9.11 -18.40
N ASN A 619 14.10 9.37 -17.82
CA ASN A 619 13.77 8.98 -16.46
C ASN A 619 13.43 7.48 -16.32
N ILE A 620 13.28 6.76 -17.44
CA ILE A 620 13.02 5.32 -17.46
C ILE A 620 14.33 4.56 -17.71
N ASP A 621 14.87 3.93 -16.67
CA ASP A 621 16.19 3.26 -16.69
C ASP A 621 16.33 2.16 -17.76
N SER A 622 15.22 1.59 -18.24
CA SER A 622 15.21 0.54 -19.27
C SER A 622 15.24 1.06 -20.71
N TYR A 623 15.14 2.38 -20.91
CA TYR A 623 15.11 3.00 -22.23
C TYR A 623 16.47 3.56 -22.61
N GLU A 624 16.90 3.30 -23.84
CA GLU A 624 18.12 3.88 -24.43
C GLU A 624 17.74 5.11 -25.25
N ILE A 625 18.05 6.30 -24.76
CA ILE A 625 17.77 7.54 -25.49
C ILE A 625 18.73 7.67 -26.67
N LEU A 626 18.19 7.82 -27.87
CA LEU A 626 18.93 7.94 -29.11
C LEU A 626 19.11 9.42 -29.53
N ASP A 627 18.07 10.25 -29.38
CA ASP A 627 18.05 11.67 -29.67
C ASP A 627 17.04 12.41 -28.82
N THR A 628 17.32 13.66 -28.45
CA THR A 628 16.38 14.52 -27.71
C THR A 628 16.48 15.95 -28.28
N GLN A 629 15.35 16.49 -28.70
CA GLN A 629 15.21 17.85 -29.20
C GLN A 629 14.17 18.59 -28.39
N LEU A 630 14.62 19.51 -27.54
CA LEU A 630 13.74 20.27 -26.65
C LEU A 630 13.46 21.67 -27.18
N ASN A 631 12.27 22.20 -26.84
CA ASN A 631 11.84 23.55 -27.13
C ASN A 631 11.99 23.96 -28.64
N GLN A 632 11.67 23.01 -29.51
CA GLN A 632 11.62 23.27 -30.94
C GLN A 632 10.38 24.07 -31.29
N THR A 633 10.45 24.85 -32.36
CA THR A 633 9.33 25.67 -32.85
C THR A 633 8.97 25.30 -34.29
N ALA A 634 7.70 25.24 -34.56
CA ALA A 634 7.13 25.04 -35.90
C ALA A 634 5.93 25.97 -36.11
N LYS A 635 5.41 25.98 -37.33
CA LYS A 635 4.13 26.61 -37.62
C LYS A 635 3.17 25.56 -38.15
N VAL A 636 1.98 25.53 -37.52
CA VAL A 636 0.84 24.81 -38.04
C VAL A 636 -0.20 25.83 -38.44
N GLU A 637 -0.54 25.86 -39.73
CA GLU A 637 -1.27 26.98 -40.32
C GLU A 637 -0.53 28.33 -40.05
N ASP A 638 -1.17 29.30 -39.40
CA ASP A 638 -0.57 30.58 -39.05
C ASP A 638 -0.14 30.67 -37.57
N LYS A 639 -0.30 29.59 -36.78
CA LYS A 639 0.01 29.59 -35.36
C LYS A 639 1.37 28.99 -35.05
N ASP A 640 2.03 29.54 -34.04
CA ASP A 640 3.29 29.00 -33.54
C ASP A 640 2.99 27.77 -32.65
N VAL A 641 3.74 26.67 -32.83
CA VAL A 641 3.72 25.45 -32.06
C VAL A 641 5.07 25.31 -31.40
N LEU A 642 5.05 25.06 -30.10
CA LEU A 642 6.24 24.67 -29.33
C LEU A 642 6.19 23.17 -29.08
N TYR A 643 7.32 22.47 -29.29
CA TYR A 643 7.32 21.00 -29.14
C TYR A 643 8.66 20.44 -28.69
N ASN A 644 8.61 19.25 -28.10
CA ASN A 644 9.74 18.39 -27.76
C ASN A 644 9.65 17.10 -28.57
N VAL A 645 10.81 16.54 -28.93
CA VAL A 645 10.91 15.21 -29.57
C VAL A 645 11.94 14.39 -28.83
N GLN A 646 11.60 13.15 -28.53
CA GLN A 646 12.54 12.20 -27.99
C GLN A 646 12.47 10.88 -28.75
N THR A 647 13.61 10.39 -29.23
CA THR A 647 13.73 9.09 -29.90
C THR A 647 14.53 8.16 -29.00
N TYR A 648 14.04 6.96 -28.77
CA TYR A 648 14.63 6.00 -27.84
C TYR A 648 14.37 4.55 -28.29
N ASN A 649 15.14 3.62 -27.73
CA ASN A 649 14.85 2.19 -27.81
C ASN A 649 14.16 1.73 -26.52
N ALA A 650 12.98 1.14 -26.63
CA ALA A 650 12.25 0.47 -25.55
C ALA A 650 12.06 -1.00 -25.91
N PHE A 651 12.56 -1.92 -25.10
CA PHE A 651 12.37 -3.37 -25.27
C PHE A 651 12.72 -3.89 -26.69
N GLN A 652 13.76 -3.38 -27.32
CA GLN A 652 14.22 -3.67 -28.68
C GLN A 652 13.37 -3.03 -29.80
N MET A 653 12.39 -2.23 -29.50
CA MET A 653 11.63 -1.42 -30.45
C MET A 653 12.15 0.00 -30.47
N LYS A 654 12.22 0.61 -31.64
CA LYS A 654 12.59 2.02 -31.78
C LYS A 654 11.34 2.89 -31.71
N CYS A 655 11.29 3.80 -30.75
CA CYS A 655 10.16 4.68 -30.50
C CYS A 655 10.53 6.15 -30.72
N MET A 656 9.52 6.95 -31.03
CA MET A 656 9.62 8.41 -31.08
C MET A 656 8.40 9.01 -30.39
N ASP A 657 8.66 9.82 -29.35
CA ASP A 657 7.63 10.63 -28.70
C ASP A 657 7.75 12.08 -29.16
N VAL A 658 6.59 12.68 -29.46
CA VAL A 658 6.45 14.08 -29.81
C VAL A 658 5.39 14.70 -28.91
N THR A 659 5.82 15.59 -28.03
CA THR A 659 4.89 16.42 -27.22
C THR A 659 4.87 17.83 -27.80
N ALA A 660 3.69 18.33 -28.13
CA ALA A 660 3.53 19.64 -28.77
C ALA A 660 2.35 20.40 -28.15
N VAL A 661 2.47 21.73 -28.10
CA VAL A 661 1.41 22.62 -27.63
C VAL A 661 1.19 23.77 -28.60
N ILE A 662 -0.07 24.16 -28.77
CA ILE A 662 -0.50 25.30 -29.60
C ILE A 662 -1.48 26.17 -28.80
N GLU A 663 -1.26 27.47 -28.77
CA GLU A 663 -2.22 28.38 -28.14
C GLU A 663 -3.50 28.48 -28.96
N VAL A 664 -4.60 28.04 -28.40
CA VAL A 664 -5.93 28.08 -29.05
C VAL A 664 -6.71 29.33 -28.66
N GLU A 665 -6.49 29.83 -27.44
CA GLU A 665 -6.97 31.12 -26.89
C GLU A 665 -5.90 31.68 -25.96
N PRO A 666 -5.94 33.00 -25.63
CA PRO A 666 -4.97 33.58 -24.70
C PRO A 666 -4.91 32.80 -23.36
N GLY A 667 -3.75 32.19 -23.11
CA GLY A 667 -3.50 31.38 -21.92
C GLY A 667 -4.12 29.99 -21.92
N VAL A 668 -4.75 29.54 -23.02
CA VAL A 668 -5.29 28.18 -23.20
C VAL A 668 -4.55 27.45 -24.30
N PHE A 669 -3.97 26.31 -23.99
CA PHE A 669 -3.13 25.52 -24.88
C PHE A 669 -3.74 24.14 -25.15
N LEU A 670 -3.89 23.77 -26.41
CA LEU A 670 -4.18 22.42 -26.84
C LEU A 670 -2.85 21.66 -26.94
N SER A 671 -2.73 20.54 -26.24
CA SER A 671 -1.58 19.64 -26.36
C SER A 671 -1.87 18.49 -27.33
N MET A 672 -0.81 17.97 -27.90
CA MET A 672 -0.76 16.73 -28.65
C MET A 672 0.44 15.94 -28.15
N GLU A 673 0.21 14.73 -27.68
CA GLU A 673 1.22 13.78 -27.26
C GLU A 673 1.15 12.58 -28.19
N ALA A 674 2.22 12.34 -28.97
CA ALA A 674 2.29 11.24 -29.91
C ALA A 674 3.39 10.27 -29.51
N SER A 675 3.07 8.98 -29.43
CA SER A 675 4.02 7.88 -29.23
C SER A 675 4.00 6.98 -30.44
N ILE A 676 5.10 6.91 -31.18
CA ILE A 676 5.21 6.24 -32.47
C ILE A 676 6.21 5.10 -32.40
N TYR A 677 5.81 3.92 -32.81
CA TYR A 677 6.68 2.75 -33.01
C TYR A 677 7.31 2.79 -34.39
N LEU A 678 8.55 3.31 -34.49
CA LEU A 678 9.23 3.61 -35.77
C LEU A 678 9.61 2.36 -36.60
N ASP A 679 9.54 1.18 -36.02
CA ASP A 679 9.77 -0.06 -36.75
C ASP A 679 8.53 -0.50 -37.57
N ASP A 680 7.35 -0.02 -37.18
CA ASP A 680 6.05 -0.41 -37.76
C ASP A 680 5.36 0.78 -38.46
N ASP A 681 5.54 2.00 -37.96
CA ASP A 681 4.92 3.23 -38.45
C ASP A 681 5.98 4.28 -38.89
N ASP A 682 5.84 4.84 -40.09
CA ASP A 682 6.80 5.80 -40.67
C ASP A 682 6.19 7.22 -40.69
N TYR A 683 6.00 7.82 -39.50
CA TYR A 683 5.55 9.20 -39.35
C TYR A 683 6.73 10.15 -39.08
N THR A 684 6.75 11.28 -39.78
CA THR A 684 7.68 12.38 -39.46
C THR A 684 7.07 13.33 -38.44
N VAL A 685 7.92 14.06 -37.71
CA VAL A 685 7.46 15.08 -36.75
C VAL A 685 6.54 16.11 -37.43
N GLU A 686 6.85 16.53 -38.67
CA GLU A 686 6.04 17.49 -39.43
C GLU A 686 4.63 16.93 -39.75
N GLN A 687 4.50 15.60 -39.99
CA GLN A 687 3.20 14.97 -40.21
C GLN A 687 2.40 14.90 -38.90
N LEU A 688 3.06 14.55 -37.77
CA LEU A 688 2.40 14.49 -36.47
C LEU A 688 1.89 15.86 -36.03
N LEU A 689 2.68 16.92 -36.22
CA LEU A 689 2.26 18.29 -35.88
C LEU A 689 1.02 18.75 -36.64
N GLN A 690 0.68 18.13 -37.81
CA GLN A 690 -0.56 18.42 -38.52
C GLN A 690 -1.81 18.01 -37.73
N ALA A 691 -1.69 17.15 -36.72
CA ALA A 691 -2.76 16.85 -35.79
C ALA A 691 -3.27 18.10 -35.03
N LEU A 692 -2.47 19.16 -34.94
CA LEU A 692 -2.85 20.44 -34.35
C LEU A 692 -3.49 21.43 -35.34
N GLU A 693 -3.83 21.00 -36.57
CA GLU A 693 -4.57 21.85 -37.51
C GLU A 693 -6.00 22.12 -37.02
N SER A 694 -6.48 23.34 -37.22
CA SER A 694 -7.80 23.81 -36.74
C SER A 694 -8.99 23.01 -37.25
N LYS A 695 -8.82 22.20 -38.28
CA LYS A 695 -9.85 21.27 -38.77
C LYS A 695 -10.17 20.13 -37.79
N TYR A 696 -9.26 19.80 -36.87
CA TYR A 696 -9.41 18.67 -35.95
C TYR A 696 -9.99 19.06 -34.58
N TYR A 697 -10.13 20.32 -34.27
CA TYR A 697 -10.73 20.78 -33.01
C TYR A 697 -11.66 21.96 -33.18
N GLU A 698 -12.56 22.16 -32.24
CA GLU A 698 -13.57 23.26 -32.25
C GLU A 698 -13.96 23.65 -30.84
N LYS A 699 -13.93 24.94 -30.53
CA LYS A 699 -14.36 25.44 -29.23
C LYS A 699 -15.86 25.23 -29.06
N ILE A 700 -16.25 24.69 -27.90
CA ILE A 700 -17.64 24.48 -27.53
C ILE A 700 -18.01 25.18 -26.21
N GLN A 701 -17.05 25.59 -25.40
CA GLN A 701 -17.22 26.37 -24.18
C GLN A 701 -16.00 27.27 -23.93
#